data_c71080e74d2a1fd23e8393733ac96e2c
#
_entry.id   c71080e74d2a1fd23e8393733ac96e2c
#
_cell.length_a   1.000
_cell.length_b   1.000
_cell.length_c   1.000
_cell.angle_alpha   90.00
_cell.angle_beta   90.00
_cell.angle_gamma   90.00
#
_symmetry.space_group_name_H-M   'P 1'
#
loop_
_entity.id
_entity.type
_entity.pdbx_description
1 polymer ?
#
loop_
_entity_poly.entity_id
_entity_poly.type
_entity_poly.pdbx_seq_one_letter_code
_entity_poly.pdbx_strand_id
1 'polypeptide(L)'
;MIVKKVNKIVATAMLLAVPAANGFAADIIGKVTDGKSKDALIGATVQVEGTNIIAATDIDGNFRLSGLKEGEKYRLTITYVAYKNKEIDGVQASDQPQMISVALTPDEQTLGEVTVTGIARKNTEAAMVQIAKNSPVIVNNVSAQEIGKTQDSNAGEVIRRVPGVSLIDDKFVMVRGLSQRYNNVWINGGAAPSSEADSRAFSFDLIPSAQIDNMQIVKTPSPEYPADYTGGFVLVNTKDIPVGNIFQVSVGGNWNTVSVLKDFQYAKGSSTDFLGFDGGLRNLDGGFRTSLRPIGNGGTDLHGNGLNNDWLLKNMKPWGDLKISANLGRRWKLGENQMGMIAALNYTNEYRTFSDMQNNQFGVYDERNDRSIYLSNSLDNQYNHNARLGAMLNLTLLTADGNNKFQFKNIFNQIGNDRYTSRQGVDEQNNQTRSAEYYYRSRTTYNGQFTGKHTLKSDELDWSLSYSYANRNVPDRRRYLQNDALETGTIQLTTGNDISREWTRLDEHILSAAVNDKHDFDFNGWKPTMKLGAYGEYRTREYKTREFIYNWEPENNSLPADFRKSDLPTLLSNSGNFGADKLYLLEEPNRRDDYKGHNTLGAGYLAATLPFGSLSLFAGLRYEYSKMELITNTRDDRPSPLSHFYKYNDLFPSLNATYKFSDKHQLRLSYGKTVNRPEFREVSPSVFYDFDLAADVKGNTELTSCYVQNLDLRYELYPSRGEMVSVALFYKYFDAPIEWTYTLSGGNRMIYSYMNADHANNYGVELDIKKDLSFIGLPDFSWSFNGAIIKSRVNFNGSANMENRPMQGQSPYLVNTGIFYKNDKQQLDIALLYNRIGKRIIGVGRSEGTTSGNETLRVPDSYEMPRDVLDLSISKKFGTHWEIKANVRDLLAQKVYYKEFVTANLNSGGTKEVEQITRCFKPGRNIGLTVTYNL
;
A
#
# COMPACT_ATOMS: atom_id res chain seq x y z
N MET A 1 -19.04 -9.97 30.19
CA MET A 1 -17.94 -10.37 31.11
C MET A 1 -16.56 -9.97 30.59
N ILE A 2 -16.34 -9.88 29.27
CA ILE A 2 -15.06 -9.53 28.63
C ILE A 2 -14.73 -8.02 28.75
N VAL A 3 -15.73 -7.14 28.69
CA VAL A 3 -15.54 -5.68 28.85
C VAL A 3 -14.95 -5.29 30.21
N LYS A 4 -15.26 -6.05 31.28
CA LYS A 4 -14.68 -5.80 32.60
C LYS A 4 -13.19 -6.24 32.75
N LYS A 5 -12.71 -7.16 31.90
CA LYS A 5 -11.29 -7.58 31.90
C LYS A 5 -10.41 -6.62 31.09
N VAL A 6 -10.94 -6.05 30.01
CA VAL A 6 -10.20 -5.07 29.19
C VAL A 6 -10.00 -3.76 29.97
N ASN A 7 -11.01 -3.33 30.75
CA ASN A 7 -10.87 -2.14 31.61
C ASN A 7 -9.81 -2.30 32.72
N LYS A 8 -9.53 -3.54 33.17
CA LYS A 8 -8.45 -3.77 34.14
C LYS A 8 -7.05 -3.75 33.51
N ILE A 9 -6.91 -4.24 32.29
CA ILE A 9 -5.61 -4.25 31.58
C ILE A 9 -5.23 -2.84 31.15
N VAL A 10 -6.19 -2.04 30.67
CA VAL A 10 -5.96 -0.64 30.30
C VAL A 10 -5.67 0.23 31.52
N ALA A 11 -6.37 0.00 32.67
CA ALA A 11 -6.12 0.71 33.91
C ALA A 11 -4.75 0.35 34.52
N THR A 12 -4.27 -0.89 34.41
CA THR A 12 -2.98 -1.31 34.93
C THR A 12 -1.82 -0.82 34.04
N ALA A 13 -2.00 -0.67 32.75
CA ALA A 13 -1.01 -0.08 31.85
C ALA A 13 -0.86 1.45 32.02
N MET A 14 -1.91 2.13 32.52
CA MET A 14 -1.86 3.58 32.83
C MET A 14 -1.20 3.90 34.14
N LEU A 15 -1.03 2.94 35.07
CA LEU A 15 -0.50 3.17 36.41
C LEU A 15 1.02 2.99 36.57
N LEU A 16 1.72 2.58 35.50
CA LEU A 16 3.17 2.31 35.56
C LEU A 16 4.08 3.42 34.97
N ALA A 17 3.58 4.62 34.70
CA ALA A 17 4.34 5.67 34.03
C ALA A 17 4.35 7.03 34.74
N VAL A 18 4.40 7.06 36.09
CA VAL A 18 4.63 8.35 36.77
C VAL A 18 5.73 8.17 37.84
N PRO A 19 6.97 8.64 37.57
CA PRO A 19 7.80 9.14 38.62
C PRO A 19 7.58 10.64 38.75
N ALA A 20 6.97 11.07 39.84
CA ALA A 20 6.97 12.46 40.26
C ALA A 20 8.41 12.84 40.66
N ALA A 21 8.98 13.82 39.98
CA ALA A 21 10.13 14.57 40.43
C ALA A 21 9.71 16.04 40.52
N ASN A 22 9.36 16.47 41.70
CA ASN A 22 9.19 17.90 42.03
C ASN A 22 10.58 18.53 42.10
N GLY A 23 10.96 19.28 41.08
CA GLY A 23 11.97 20.28 41.09
C GLY A 23 11.41 21.51 40.39
N PHE A 24 11.50 22.68 40.99
CA PHE A 24 11.11 23.95 40.36
C PHE A 24 11.98 24.15 39.08
N ALA A 25 11.47 23.76 37.96
CA ALA A 25 12.12 23.89 36.68
C ALA A 25 11.50 25.08 35.96
N ALA A 26 12.29 26.14 35.75
CA ALA A 26 11.89 27.29 34.92
C ALA A 26 12.07 26.97 33.42
N ASP A 27 11.28 27.62 32.63
CA ASP A 27 11.24 27.43 31.18
C ASP A 27 11.65 28.69 30.43
N ILE A 28 12.13 28.50 29.20
CA ILE A 28 12.22 29.54 28.18
C ILE A 28 11.34 29.08 27.02
N ILE A 29 10.38 29.90 26.61
CA ILE A 29 9.52 29.63 25.45
C ILE A 29 9.72 30.70 24.39
N GLY A 30 9.57 30.34 23.12
CA GLY A 30 9.69 31.28 22.04
C GLY A 30 9.19 30.77 20.70
N LYS A 31 9.23 31.64 19.71
CA LYS A 31 8.85 31.32 18.32
C LYS A 31 9.96 31.73 17.37
N VAL A 32 10.32 30.86 16.44
CA VAL A 32 11.31 31.11 15.39
C VAL A 32 10.60 31.26 14.07
N THR A 33 10.86 32.36 13.37
CA THR A 33 10.25 32.67 12.08
C THR A 33 11.28 33.08 11.05
N ASP A 34 10.94 33.00 9.78
CA ASP A 34 11.70 33.60 8.68
C ASP A 34 11.66 35.14 8.78
N GLY A 35 12.82 35.77 8.64
CA GLY A 35 12.95 37.23 8.75
C GLY A 35 12.27 38.01 7.61
N LYS A 36 12.14 37.39 6.43
CA LYS A 36 11.51 38.00 5.24
C LYS A 36 10.03 37.65 5.12
N SER A 37 9.69 36.34 5.10
CA SER A 37 8.32 35.86 4.88
C SER A 37 7.46 35.81 6.14
N LYS A 38 8.07 35.89 7.32
CA LYS A 38 7.42 35.70 8.65
C LYS A 38 6.86 34.33 8.91
N ASP A 39 7.14 33.37 8.03
CA ASP A 39 6.70 31.99 8.21
C ASP A 39 7.38 31.34 9.41
N ALA A 40 6.68 30.42 10.04
CA ALA A 40 7.21 29.60 11.11
C ALA A 40 8.35 28.71 10.60
N LEU A 41 9.51 28.75 11.25
CA LEU A 41 10.62 27.87 10.94
C LEU A 41 10.51 26.60 11.77
N ILE A 42 9.91 25.58 11.18
CA ILE A 42 9.65 24.29 11.81
C ILE A 42 10.94 23.49 11.89
N GLY A 43 11.30 23.02 13.09
CA GLY A 43 12.52 22.24 13.28
C GLY A 43 13.80 23.06 13.37
N ALA A 44 13.72 24.37 13.52
CA ALA A 44 14.86 25.16 13.92
C ALA A 44 15.36 24.66 15.27
N THR A 45 16.65 24.45 15.40
CA THR A 45 17.28 24.00 16.64
C THR A 45 17.58 25.19 17.51
N VAL A 46 17.10 25.19 18.76
CA VAL A 46 17.40 26.18 19.79
C VAL A 46 18.17 25.51 20.90
N GLN A 47 19.39 25.94 21.11
CA GLN A 47 20.31 25.39 22.13
C GLN A 47 20.62 26.43 23.18
N VAL A 48 20.65 26.03 24.45
CA VAL A 48 21.18 26.83 25.55
C VAL A 48 22.68 26.60 25.61
N GLU A 49 23.45 27.65 25.37
CA GLU A 49 24.92 27.57 25.35
C GLU A 49 25.46 27.15 26.74
N GLY A 50 26.49 26.31 26.73
CA GLY A 50 27.08 25.75 27.96
C GLY A 50 26.24 24.71 28.69
N THR A 51 25.10 24.33 28.13
CA THR A 51 24.22 23.29 28.65
C THR A 51 23.89 22.26 27.54
N ASN A 52 23.24 21.19 27.96
CA ASN A 52 22.75 20.17 27.02
C ASN A 52 21.25 20.33 26.69
N ILE A 53 20.68 21.47 27.03
CA ILE A 53 19.27 21.74 26.82
C ILE A 53 19.09 22.26 25.41
N ILE A 54 18.44 21.45 24.58
CA ILE A 54 18.16 21.74 23.18
C ILE A 54 16.69 21.48 22.92
N ALA A 55 16.04 22.38 22.23
CA ALA A 55 14.70 22.19 21.68
C ALA A 55 14.71 22.43 20.19
N ALA A 56 13.82 21.77 19.47
CA ALA A 56 13.53 22.19 18.11
C ALA A 56 12.12 22.78 18.07
N THR A 57 11.91 23.71 17.17
CA THR A 57 10.63 24.35 16.97
C THR A 57 9.60 23.38 16.42
N ASP A 58 8.37 23.50 16.93
CA ASP A 58 7.21 22.75 16.46
C ASP A 58 6.71 23.22 15.07
N ILE A 59 5.56 22.71 14.64
CA ILE A 59 4.95 23.07 13.34
C ILE A 59 4.58 24.56 13.24
N ASP A 60 4.41 25.22 14.37
CA ASP A 60 4.08 26.65 14.45
C ASP A 60 5.32 27.51 14.69
N GLY A 61 6.51 26.88 14.68
CA GLY A 61 7.79 27.52 14.94
C GLY A 61 8.07 27.75 16.43
N ASN A 62 7.22 27.29 17.36
CA ASN A 62 7.41 27.49 18.78
C ASN A 62 8.41 26.49 19.34
N PHE A 63 9.15 26.91 20.36
CA PHE A 63 10.04 26.04 21.14
C PHE A 63 9.84 26.26 22.63
N ARG A 64 10.20 25.23 23.40
CA ARG A 64 10.24 25.26 24.85
C ARG A 64 11.49 24.59 25.35
N LEU A 65 12.27 25.29 26.15
CA LEU A 65 13.47 24.81 26.83
C LEU A 65 13.13 24.67 28.29
N SER A 66 13.05 23.45 28.81
CA SER A 66 12.67 23.16 30.19
C SER A 66 13.84 22.62 30.99
N GLY A 67 13.73 22.72 32.31
CA GLY A 67 14.78 22.21 33.23
C GLY A 67 15.89 23.22 33.50
N LEU A 68 15.61 24.48 33.29
CA LEU A 68 16.51 25.59 33.59
C LEU A 68 16.33 26.07 35.02
N LYS A 69 17.31 26.79 35.54
CA LYS A 69 17.20 27.38 36.85
C LYS A 69 16.48 28.72 36.78
N GLU A 70 15.52 28.89 37.65
CA GLU A 70 14.70 30.09 37.71
C GLU A 70 15.56 31.33 37.98
N GLY A 71 15.31 32.42 37.23
CA GLY A 71 16.01 33.68 37.37
C GLY A 71 17.39 33.74 36.71
N GLU A 72 17.98 32.62 36.27
CA GLU A 72 19.26 32.63 35.55
C GLU A 72 19.08 33.12 34.09
N LYS A 73 20.10 33.81 33.59
CA LYS A 73 20.16 34.30 32.21
C LYS A 73 21.03 33.41 31.38
N TYR A 74 20.48 32.99 30.23
CA TYR A 74 21.11 32.08 29.33
C TYR A 74 21.36 32.71 27.96
N ARG A 75 22.39 32.25 27.23
CA ARG A 75 22.59 32.52 25.83
C ARG A 75 21.96 31.39 25.02
N LEU A 76 21.15 31.76 24.02
CA LEU A 76 20.52 30.80 23.10
C LEU A 76 21.18 30.89 21.74
N THR A 77 21.57 29.77 21.18
CA THR A 77 22.01 29.64 19.78
C THR A 77 20.90 29.00 18.98
N ILE A 78 20.43 29.69 17.95
CA ILE A 78 19.36 29.23 17.07
C ILE A 78 19.96 28.94 15.69
N THR A 79 19.79 27.69 15.25
CA THR A 79 20.31 27.24 13.95
C THR A 79 19.20 26.63 13.10
N TYR A 80 19.23 26.90 11.81
CA TYR A 80 18.31 26.33 10.85
C TYR A 80 18.96 26.25 9.46
N VAL A 81 18.67 25.16 8.71
CA VAL A 81 19.27 24.91 7.38
C VAL A 81 18.97 26.07 6.44
N ALA A 82 19.99 26.58 5.74
CA ALA A 82 19.92 27.73 4.85
C ALA A 82 19.58 29.08 5.51
N TYR A 83 19.86 29.22 6.82
CA TYR A 83 19.76 30.48 7.55
C TYR A 83 21.05 30.74 8.32
N LYS A 84 21.35 32.04 8.52
CA LYS A 84 22.44 32.46 9.40
C LYS A 84 22.12 32.07 10.83
N ASN A 85 23.07 31.48 11.53
CA ASN A 85 22.93 31.21 12.95
C ASN A 85 22.67 32.49 13.69
N LYS A 86 21.80 32.45 14.70
CA LYS A 86 21.46 33.61 15.52
C LYS A 86 21.67 33.30 16.99
N GLU A 87 22.41 34.15 17.64
CA GLU A 87 22.62 34.09 19.08
C GLU A 87 21.78 35.17 19.77
N ILE A 88 21.24 34.84 20.94
CA ILE A 88 20.44 35.72 21.77
C ILE A 88 20.97 35.63 23.18
N ASP A 89 21.52 36.75 23.69
CA ASP A 89 22.06 36.81 25.02
C ASP A 89 21.01 37.25 26.06
N GLY A 90 21.18 36.79 27.28
CA GLY A 90 20.48 37.32 28.44
C GLY A 90 19.01 36.91 28.57
N VAL A 91 18.62 35.80 27.93
CA VAL A 91 17.26 35.24 28.04
C VAL A 91 17.08 34.63 29.42
N GLN A 92 16.11 35.14 30.19
CA GLN A 92 15.88 34.66 31.56
C GLN A 92 14.87 33.53 31.60
N ALA A 93 15.22 32.45 32.31
CA ALA A 93 14.30 31.36 32.56
C ALA A 93 13.33 31.73 33.73
N SER A 94 12.05 31.40 33.57
CA SER A 94 11.00 31.72 34.56
C SER A 94 9.95 30.58 34.60
N ASP A 95 9.29 30.48 35.76
CA ASP A 95 8.09 29.62 35.93
C ASP A 95 6.87 30.17 35.16
N GLN A 96 6.86 31.47 34.83
CA GLN A 96 5.90 32.12 33.93
C GLN A 96 6.64 32.75 32.76
N PRO A 97 7.16 31.98 31.81
CA PRO A 97 8.02 32.45 30.75
C PRO A 97 7.28 33.35 29.75
N GLN A 98 7.85 34.47 29.43
CA GLN A 98 7.39 35.30 28.31
C GLN A 98 7.86 34.71 26.97
N MET A 99 6.98 34.72 25.97
CA MET A 99 7.30 34.20 24.63
C MET A 99 8.27 35.13 23.91
N ILE A 100 9.48 34.64 23.62
CA ILE A 100 10.45 35.38 22.80
C ILE A 100 10.22 35.09 21.30
N SER A 101 10.31 36.14 20.48
CA SER A 101 10.17 36.00 19.02
C SER A 101 11.53 36.13 18.35
N VAL A 102 11.93 35.17 17.59
CA VAL A 102 13.21 35.07 16.90
C VAL A 102 13.00 35.01 15.41
N ALA A 103 13.47 36.04 14.68
CA ALA A 103 13.49 35.99 13.22
C ALA A 103 14.89 35.61 12.74
N LEU A 104 15.00 34.55 11.93
CA LEU A 104 16.25 34.15 11.27
C LEU A 104 16.34 34.76 9.88
N THR A 105 17.54 35.16 9.50
CA THR A 105 17.82 35.69 8.17
C THR A 105 18.28 34.58 7.24
N PRO A 106 17.66 34.41 6.06
CA PRO A 106 18.13 33.45 5.07
C PRO A 106 19.60 33.74 4.69
N ASP A 107 20.40 32.70 4.59
CA ASP A 107 21.80 32.84 4.15
C ASP A 107 21.86 32.61 2.63
N GLU A 108 22.03 33.65 1.88
CA GLU A 108 22.07 33.64 0.41
C GLU A 108 23.45 33.19 -0.14
N GLN A 109 24.47 33.00 0.71
CA GLN A 109 25.85 32.73 0.26
C GLN A 109 26.41 31.35 0.58
N THR A 110 25.77 30.53 1.37
CA THR A 110 26.31 29.19 1.72
C THR A 110 25.71 28.06 0.91
N LEU A 111 26.24 27.85 -0.28
CA LEU A 111 26.29 26.53 -0.95
C LEU A 111 27.64 25.79 -0.64
N GLY A 112 28.31 26.17 0.42
CA GLY A 112 29.53 25.54 0.91
C GLY A 112 29.27 24.91 2.26
N GLU A 113 29.49 23.62 2.32
CA GLU A 113 29.81 22.76 3.48
C GLU A 113 29.40 23.36 4.86
N VAL A 114 28.15 23.19 5.21
CA VAL A 114 27.73 23.33 6.60
C VAL A 114 27.80 21.94 7.22
N THR A 115 28.82 21.72 8.00
CA THR A 115 28.88 20.58 8.96
C THR A 115 27.77 20.82 9.99
N VAL A 116 26.58 20.33 9.66
CA VAL A 116 25.43 20.48 10.54
C VAL A 116 25.54 19.39 11.59
N THR A 117 25.98 19.74 12.79
CA THR A 117 25.84 18.93 14.00
C THR A 117 24.37 18.86 14.47
N GLY A 118 23.44 19.23 13.61
CA GLY A 118 21.99 19.19 13.82
C GLY A 118 21.32 18.12 12.97
N ILE A 119 20.31 17.44 13.52
CA ILE A 119 19.50 16.44 12.82
C ILE A 119 18.67 17.15 11.75
N ALA A 120 19.04 17.03 10.48
CA ALA A 120 18.27 17.56 9.35
C ALA A 120 16.90 16.86 9.29
N ARG A 121 15.82 17.63 9.46
CA ARG A 121 14.46 17.09 9.39
C ARG A 121 14.02 16.93 7.95
N LYS A 122 13.55 15.74 7.64
CA LYS A 122 12.99 15.38 6.31
C LYS A 122 11.45 15.31 6.29
N ASN A 123 10.78 15.78 7.35
CA ASN A 123 9.34 15.61 7.56
C ASN A 123 8.48 16.84 7.22
N THR A 124 9.09 17.94 6.74
CA THR A 124 8.38 19.15 6.33
C THR A 124 8.24 19.24 4.81
N GLU A 125 7.20 19.94 4.34
CA GLU A 125 6.99 20.17 2.90
C GLU A 125 8.18 20.90 2.26
N ALA A 126 8.66 21.96 2.92
CA ALA A 126 9.80 22.73 2.43
C ALA A 126 11.08 21.90 2.34
N ALA A 127 11.34 21.04 3.33
CA ALA A 127 12.50 20.13 3.29
C ALA A 127 12.35 19.11 2.14
N MET A 128 11.16 18.55 1.93
CA MET A 128 10.91 17.61 0.85
C MET A 128 11.04 18.23 -0.54
N VAL A 129 10.58 19.47 -0.74
CA VAL A 129 10.79 20.23 -1.98
C VAL A 129 12.28 20.48 -2.22
N GLN A 130 13.04 20.84 -1.18
CA GLN A 130 14.49 21.04 -1.29
C GLN A 130 15.25 19.74 -1.60
N ILE A 131 14.84 18.62 -1.00
CA ILE A 131 15.39 17.30 -1.33
C ILE A 131 15.13 16.96 -2.80
N ALA A 132 13.90 17.18 -3.30
CA ALA A 132 13.57 16.97 -4.71
C ALA A 132 14.40 17.86 -5.64
N LYS A 133 14.55 19.14 -5.31
CA LYS A 133 15.35 20.12 -6.07
C LYS A 133 16.81 19.69 -6.21
N ASN A 134 17.40 19.14 -5.15
CA ASN A 134 18.81 18.77 -5.09
C ASN A 134 19.06 17.32 -5.48
N SER A 135 18.04 16.50 -5.62
CA SER A 135 18.17 15.11 -6.04
C SER A 135 18.77 15.01 -7.44
N PRO A 136 19.73 14.11 -7.69
CA PRO A 136 20.25 13.87 -9.04
C PRO A 136 19.24 13.20 -9.97
N VAL A 137 18.20 12.56 -9.41
CA VAL A 137 17.12 11.85 -10.12
C VAL A 137 15.78 12.52 -9.90
N ILE A 138 14.78 12.23 -10.75
CA ILE A 138 13.44 12.77 -10.60
C ILE A 138 12.73 12.04 -9.46
N VAL A 139 12.39 12.77 -8.40
CA VAL A 139 11.66 12.27 -7.25
C VAL A 139 10.43 13.13 -6.96
N ASN A 140 9.37 12.48 -6.48
CA ASN A 140 8.23 13.16 -5.86
C ASN A 140 8.14 12.72 -4.40
N ASN A 141 7.85 13.65 -3.51
CA ASN A 141 7.92 13.45 -2.08
C ASN A 141 6.61 13.85 -1.40
N VAL A 142 6.27 13.12 -0.32
CA VAL A 142 5.20 13.49 0.62
C VAL A 142 5.79 13.53 2.02
N SER A 143 5.59 14.62 2.75
CA SER A 143 6.09 14.81 4.11
C SER A 143 5.06 14.41 5.17
N ALA A 144 5.52 14.14 6.43
CA ALA A 144 4.61 13.95 7.56
C ALA A 144 3.72 15.18 7.79
N GLN A 145 4.20 16.38 7.49
CA GLN A 145 3.42 17.62 7.57
C GLN A 145 2.24 17.58 6.58
N GLU A 146 2.46 17.18 5.33
CA GLU A 146 1.42 17.03 4.32
C GLU A 146 0.41 15.94 4.69
N ILE A 147 0.89 14.78 5.19
CA ILE A 147 0.06 13.69 5.71
C ILE A 147 -0.85 14.18 6.83
N GLY A 148 -0.34 15.01 7.73
CA GLY A 148 -1.10 15.57 8.83
C GLY A 148 -2.28 16.46 8.40
N LYS A 149 -2.14 17.19 7.27
CA LYS A 149 -3.19 18.05 6.70
C LYS A 149 -4.34 17.24 6.09
N THR A 150 -4.03 16.08 5.50
CA THR A 150 -4.99 15.29 4.70
C THR A 150 -5.75 14.25 5.52
N GLN A 151 -5.31 13.97 6.76
CA GLN A 151 -5.91 12.98 7.67
C GLN A 151 -6.04 11.57 7.07
N ASP A 152 -5.12 11.21 6.19
CA ASP A 152 -5.05 9.87 5.62
C ASP A 152 -4.77 8.84 6.71
N SER A 153 -5.37 7.65 6.60
CA SER A 153 -5.29 6.62 7.62
C SER A 153 -4.10 5.68 7.44
N ASN A 154 -3.66 5.48 6.21
CA ASN A 154 -2.59 4.55 5.84
C ASN A 154 -1.73 5.09 4.68
N ALA A 155 -0.63 4.40 4.41
CA ALA A 155 0.31 4.77 3.35
C ALA A 155 -0.31 4.80 1.95
N GLY A 156 -1.32 3.95 1.67
CA GLY A 156 -2.03 3.93 0.40
C GLY A 156 -2.81 5.22 0.16
N GLU A 157 -3.56 5.68 1.14
CA GLU A 157 -4.29 6.94 1.04
C GLU A 157 -3.34 8.13 0.86
N VAL A 158 -2.18 8.10 1.51
CA VAL A 158 -1.14 9.13 1.38
C VAL A 158 -0.57 9.17 -0.03
N ILE A 159 -0.13 8.01 -0.55
CA ILE A 159 0.64 7.94 -1.79
C ILE A 159 -0.22 8.28 -3.04
N ARG A 160 -1.53 8.05 -3.00
CA ARG A 160 -2.42 8.41 -4.12
C ARG A 160 -2.47 9.91 -4.40
N ARG A 161 -1.96 10.75 -3.49
CA ARG A 161 -1.88 12.21 -3.65
C ARG A 161 -0.64 12.65 -4.40
N VAL A 162 0.28 11.74 -4.67
CA VAL A 162 1.51 12.01 -5.42
C VAL A 162 1.20 12.10 -6.92
N PRO A 163 1.82 13.03 -7.66
CA PRO A 163 1.65 13.15 -9.11
C PRO A 163 1.84 11.84 -9.86
N GLY A 164 0.92 11.54 -10.79
CA GLY A 164 0.98 10.34 -11.61
C GLY A 164 0.82 9.02 -10.84
N VAL A 165 0.32 9.07 -9.61
CA VAL A 165 0.08 7.89 -8.78
C VAL A 165 -1.42 7.64 -8.59
N SER A 166 -1.82 6.39 -8.72
CA SER A 166 -3.15 5.90 -8.40
C SER A 166 -3.08 4.60 -7.62
N LEU A 167 -4.20 4.14 -7.08
CA LEU A 167 -4.30 2.86 -6.37
C LEU A 167 -5.25 1.91 -7.12
N ILE A 168 -4.93 0.62 -7.08
CA ILE A 168 -5.86 -0.47 -7.35
C ILE A 168 -6.25 -1.09 -6.01
N ASP A 169 -7.53 -1.41 -5.84
CA ASP A 169 -8.11 -2.02 -4.64
C ASP A 169 -7.80 -1.24 -3.35
N ASP A 170 -7.61 0.10 -3.46
CA ASP A 170 -7.21 1.01 -2.37
C ASP A 170 -5.92 0.60 -1.62
N LYS A 171 -5.12 -0.29 -2.18
CA LYS A 171 -3.92 -0.85 -1.52
C LYS A 171 -2.67 -0.93 -2.39
N PHE A 172 -2.80 -1.12 -3.71
CA PHE A 172 -1.64 -1.28 -4.60
C PHE A 172 -1.35 -0.03 -5.40
N VAL A 173 -0.10 0.36 -5.38
CA VAL A 173 0.36 1.58 -6.04
C VAL A 173 0.60 1.34 -7.53
N MET A 174 0.06 2.22 -8.34
CA MET A 174 0.35 2.37 -9.76
C MET A 174 1.04 3.71 -9.97
N VAL A 175 2.15 3.71 -10.67
CA VAL A 175 2.89 4.92 -11.03
C VAL A 175 2.89 5.08 -12.54
N ARG A 176 2.49 6.27 -13.03
CA ARG A 176 2.43 6.57 -14.47
C ARG A 176 1.57 5.59 -15.27
N GLY A 177 0.48 5.12 -14.66
CA GLY A 177 -0.43 4.15 -15.26
C GLY A 177 0.12 2.73 -15.37
N LEU A 178 1.31 2.45 -14.85
CA LEU A 178 1.88 1.11 -14.82
C LEU A 178 1.38 0.36 -13.60
N SER A 179 0.94 -0.88 -13.83
CA SER A 179 0.40 -1.74 -12.77
C SER A 179 1.40 -1.99 -11.65
N GLN A 180 0.91 -2.48 -10.53
CA GLN A 180 1.70 -2.72 -9.32
C GLN A 180 2.95 -3.58 -9.54
N ARG A 181 2.93 -4.49 -10.53
CA ARG A 181 4.07 -5.34 -10.86
C ARG A 181 5.31 -4.59 -11.37
N TYR A 182 5.12 -3.36 -11.88
CA TYR A 182 6.19 -2.49 -12.39
C TYR A 182 6.76 -1.54 -11.32
N ASN A 183 6.32 -1.65 -10.07
CA ASN A 183 6.76 -0.81 -8.95
C ASN A 183 7.48 -1.64 -7.90
N ASN A 184 8.45 -1.04 -7.22
CA ASN A 184 9.16 -1.68 -6.12
C ASN A 184 9.08 -0.80 -4.86
N VAL A 185 9.17 -1.41 -3.69
CA VAL A 185 8.96 -0.72 -2.42
C VAL A 185 10.04 -1.11 -1.42
N TRP A 186 10.66 -0.11 -0.82
CA TRP A 186 11.50 -0.28 0.35
C TRP A 186 10.89 0.44 1.55
N ILE A 187 10.96 -0.19 2.71
CA ILE A 187 10.62 0.40 4.00
C ILE A 187 11.92 0.65 4.74
N ASN A 188 12.18 1.91 5.09
CA ASN A 188 13.42 2.36 5.77
C ASN A 188 14.74 1.94 5.08
N GLY A 189 14.75 1.57 3.81
CA GLY A 189 15.93 1.10 3.07
C GLY A 189 16.03 -0.43 2.93
N GLY A 190 15.06 -1.20 3.39
CA GLY A 190 14.96 -2.64 3.18
C GLY A 190 13.78 -3.02 2.29
N ALA A 191 13.90 -4.13 1.56
CA ALA A 191 12.85 -4.63 0.67
C ALA A 191 11.57 -4.95 1.45
N ALA A 192 10.43 -4.44 0.96
CA ALA A 192 9.14 -4.71 1.54
C ALA A 192 8.62 -6.09 1.13
N PRO A 193 8.07 -6.89 2.05
CA PRO A 193 7.54 -8.21 1.73
C PRO A 193 6.11 -8.10 1.20
N SER A 194 5.67 -9.06 0.39
CA SER A 194 4.29 -9.14 -0.07
C SER A 194 3.48 -10.18 0.72
N SER A 195 2.36 -9.74 1.28
CA SER A 195 1.36 -10.62 1.90
C SER A 195 0.29 -11.11 0.91
N GLU A 196 0.42 -10.80 -0.37
CA GLU A 196 -0.56 -11.22 -1.37
C GLU A 196 -0.12 -12.51 -2.06
N ALA A 197 -1.07 -13.44 -2.26
CA ALA A 197 -0.77 -14.73 -2.84
C ALA A 197 -0.46 -14.63 -4.35
N ASP A 198 -1.06 -13.65 -5.00
CA ASP A 198 -1.14 -13.45 -6.45
C ASP A 198 -0.25 -12.31 -6.97
N SER A 199 0.46 -11.62 -6.09
CA SER A 199 1.32 -10.49 -6.48
C SER A 199 2.48 -10.28 -5.51
N ARG A 200 3.62 -9.82 -6.01
CA ARG A 200 4.72 -9.32 -5.14
C ARG A 200 4.46 -7.93 -4.61
N ALA A 201 3.43 -7.27 -5.09
CA ALA A 201 3.16 -5.90 -4.73
C ALA A 201 2.98 -5.75 -3.22
N PHE A 202 3.62 -4.73 -2.66
CA PHE A 202 3.41 -4.35 -1.28
C PHE A 202 2.02 -3.73 -1.10
N SER A 203 1.32 -4.16 -0.07
CA SER A 203 -0.01 -3.66 0.25
C SER A 203 0.11 -2.43 1.16
N PHE A 204 -0.11 -1.23 0.62
CA PHE A 204 0.09 0.03 1.34
C PHE A 204 -0.94 0.31 2.43
N ASP A 205 -2.04 -0.45 2.48
CA ASP A 205 -3.01 -0.41 3.58
C ASP A 205 -2.45 -0.92 4.91
N LEU A 206 -1.30 -1.61 4.86
CA LEU A 206 -0.62 -2.19 6.02
C LEU A 206 0.03 -1.13 6.92
N ILE A 207 0.56 -0.03 6.38
CA ILE A 207 1.33 0.96 7.16
C ILE A 207 0.41 2.09 7.59
N PRO A 208 0.17 2.29 8.91
CA PRO A 208 -0.53 3.46 9.42
C PRO A 208 0.20 4.76 9.08
N SER A 209 -0.52 5.76 8.58
CA SER A 209 0.05 7.07 8.20
C SER A 209 0.77 7.76 9.37
N ALA A 210 0.30 7.57 10.60
CA ALA A 210 0.89 8.13 11.81
C ALA A 210 2.33 7.67 12.08
N GLN A 211 2.76 6.55 11.50
CA GLN A 211 4.12 6.00 11.64
C GLN A 211 5.08 6.55 10.59
N ILE A 212 4.57 7.21 9.53
CA ILE A 212 5.34 7.68 8.38
C ILE A 212 5.97 9.04 8.68
N ASP A 213 7.27 9.19 8.41
CA ASP A 213 7.99 10.47 8.42
C ASP A 213 7.92 11.14 7.03
N ASN A 214 8.20 10.38 6.00
CA ASN A 214 8.07 10.80 4.62
C ASN A 214 7.95 9.60 3.68
N MET A 215 7.42 9.86 2.48
CA MET A 215 7.43 8.92 1.37
C MET A 215 8.06 9.58 0.15
N GLN A 216 8.89 8.84 -0.57
CA GLN A 216 9.55 9.31 -1.78
C GLN A 216 9.28 8.33 -2.91
N ILE A 217 9.01 8.85 -4.10
CA ILE A 217 8.83 8.06 -5.30
C ILE A 217 9.87 8.48 -6.31
N VAL A 218 10.85 7.61 -6.54
CA VAL A 218 11.87 7.76 -7.56
C VAL A 218 11.27 7.31 -8.89
N LYS A 219 11.20 8.20 -9.87
CA LYS A 219 10.53 7.97 -11.16
C LYS A 219 11.48 7.69 -12.32
N THR A 220 12.76 7.94 -12.13
CA THR A 220 13.78 7.71 -13.15
C THR A 220 14.81 6.69 -12.69
N PRO A 221 15.43 5.92 -13.59
CA PRO A 221 16.42 4.93 -13.24
C PRO A 221 17.60 5.54 -12.47
N SER A 222 18.02 4.83 -11.41
CA SER A 222 19.18 5.17 -10.60
C SER A 222 19.98 3.91 -10.26
N PRO A 223 21.31 3.92 -10.35
CA PRO A 223 22.12 2.73 -10.06
C PRO A 223 22.11 2.35 -8.58
N GLU A 224 21.71 3.25 -7.70
CA GLU A 224 21.64 3.03 -6.24
C GLU A 224 20.53 2.05 -5.84
N TYR A 225 19.48 1.92 -6.67
CA TYR A 225 18.33 1.06 -6.40
C TYR A 225 18.32 -0.18 -7.30
N PRO A 226 17.67 -1.28 -6.86
CA PRO A 226 17.44 -2.43 -7.73
C PRO A 226 16.83 -2.01 -9.05
N ALA A 227 17.26 -2.61 -10.16
CA ALA A 227 16.78 -2.25 -11.50
C ALA A 227 15.36 -2.72 -11.79
N ASP A 228 14.78 -3.53 -10.92
CA ASP A 228 13.45 -4.11 -11.06
C ASP A 228 12.35 -3.13 -10.62
N TYR A 229 12.30 -1.99 -11.29
CA TYR A 229 11.18 -1.05 -11.26
C TYR A 229 11.15 -0.23 -12.55
N THR A 230 9.96 0.08 -13.02
CA THR A 230 9.76 0.86 -14.25
C THR A 230 8.79 2.00 -14.04
N GLY A 231 7.75 1.78 -13.24
CA GLY A 231 6.80 2.83 -12.86
C GLY A 231 7.42 3.78 -11.86
N GLY A 232 7.77 3.27 -10.70
CA GLY A 232 8.41 4.02 -9.63
C GLY A 232 8.99 3.13 -8.55
N PHE A 233 10.02 3.64 -7.88
CA PHE A 233 10.60 3.05 -6.69
C PHE A 233 10.13 3.82 -5.47
N VAL A 234 9.35 3.17 -4.61
CA VAL A 234 8.72 3.82 -3.46
C VAL A 234 9.54 3.58 -2.22
N LEU A 235 9.97 4.67 -1.59
CA LEU A 235 10.69 4.67 -0.32
C LEU A 235 9.73 5.13 0.78
N VAL A 236 9.40 4.26 1.72
CA VAL A 236 8.60 4.60 2.90
C VAL A 236 9.53 4.73 4.09
N ASN A 237 9.67 5.93 4.62
CA ASN A 237 10.51 6.20 5.77
C ASN A 237 9.64 6.42 7.01
N THR A 238 9.88 5.63 8.05
CA THR A 238 9.20 5.78 9.33
C THR A 238 9.89 6.82 10.20
N LYS A 239 9.16 7.38 11.17
CA LYS A 239 9.66 8.38 12.11
C LYS A 239 10.98 7.92 12.75
N ASP A 240 11.93 8.84 12.85
CA ASP A 240 13.30 8.58 13.26
C ASP A 240 13.57 9.03 14.71
N ILE A 241 14.18 10.20 14.89
CA ILE A 241 14.51 10.73 16.22
C ILE A 241 13.42 11.73 16.64
N PRO A 242 12.88 11.63 17.86
CA PRO A 242 11.97 12.64 18.37
C PRO A 242 12.75 13.94 18.65
N VAL A 243 12.11 15.08 18.43
CA VAL A 243 12.71 16.40 18.68
C VAL A 243 12.78 16.69 20.17
N GLY A 244 11.75 16.28 20.87
CA GLY A 244 11.63 16.37 22.32
C GLY A 244 10.91 15.13 22.85
N ASN A 245 10.55 15.15 24.12
CA ASN A 245 9.67 14.14 24.65
C ASN A 245 8.27 14.36 24.08
N ILE A 246 7.69 13.30 23.55
CA ILE A 246 6.36 13.30 22.94
C ILE A 246 5.54 12.18 23.59
N PHE A 247 4.36 12.52 24.04
CA PHE A 247 3.34 11.55 24.37
C PHE A 247 2.01 12.01 23.78
N GLN A 248 1.50 11.23 22.88
CA GLN A 248 0.27 11.56 22.14
C GLN A 248 -0.66 10.35 22.15
N VAL A 249 -1.90 10.58 22.51
CA VAL A 249 -2.96 9.56 22.44
C VAL A 249 -4.11 10.13 21.62
N SER A 250 -4.60 9.35 20.66
CA SER A 250 -5.75 9.73 19.85
C SER A 250 -6.81 8.63 19.91
N VAL A 251 -8.06 9.04 20.05
CA VAL A 251 -9.23 8.17 19.98
C VAL A 251 -10.21 8.77 18.99
N GLY A 252 -10.73 7.96 18.12
CA GLY A 252 -11.67 8.40 17.09
C GLY A 252 -12.42 7.24 16.46
N GLY A 253 -13.20 7.57 15.45
CA GLY A 253 -13.95 6.59 14.68
C GLY A 253 -14.57 7.21 13.43
N ASN A 254 -15.11 6.36 12.58
CA ASN A 254 -15.84 6.78 11.40
C ASN A 254 -17.26 6.26 11.44
N TRP A 255 -18.16 7.05 10.90
CA TRP A 255 -19.53 6.69 10.59
C TRP A 255 -19.67 6.52 9.08
N ASN A 256 -19.80 5.28 8.61
CA ASN A 256 -20.12 5.03 7.20
C ASN A 256 -21.63 5.00 7.00
N THR A 257 -22.14 5.79 6.05
CA THR A 257 -23.60 6.02 5.88
C THR A 257 -24.39 4.81 5.38
N VAL A 258 -23.73 3.80 4.82
CA VAL A 258 -24.36 2.57 4.32
C VAL A 258 -24.10 1.35 5.21
N SER A 259 -23.22 1.45 6.21
CA SER A 259 -22.84 0.32 7.07
C SER A 259 -23.26 0.50 8.52
N VAL A 260 -23.09 1.71 9.09
CA VAL A 260 -23.31 1.95 10.52
C VAL A 260 -24.80 1.97 10.85
N LEU A 261 -25.19 1.28 11.94
CA LEU A 261 -26.56 1.04 12.40
C LEU A 261 -27.46 0.34 11.37
N LYS A 262 -26.87 -0.30 10.35
CA LYS A 262 -27.56 -1.18 9.40
C LYS A 262 -27.39 -2.63 9.82
N ASP A 263 -28.21 -3.50 9.26
CA ASP A 263 -28.07 -4.93 9.51
C ASP A 263 -26.75 -5.43 8.94
N PHE A 264 -26.03 -6.17 9.77
CA PHE A 264 -24.71 -6.73 9.45
C PHE A 264 -24.70 -8.20 9.80
N GLN A 265 -24.55 -9.04 8.79
CA GLN A 265 -24.47 -10.50 8.94
C GLN A 265 -23.03 -10.93 9.09
N TYR A 266 -22.78 -11.86 9.99
CA TYR A 266 -21.46 -12.43 10.24
C TYR A 266 -21.53 -13.85 10.74
N ALA A 267 -20.50 -14.65 10.46
CA ALA A 267 -20.33 -15.96 11.06
C ALA A 267 -19.68 -15.84 12.46
N LYS A 268 -19.83 -16.87 13.29
CA LYS A 268 -19.15 -16.91 14.57
C LYS A 268 -17.63 -16.88 14.37
N GLY A 269 -16.99 -15.86 14.89
CA GLY A 269 -15.55 -15.65 14.84
C GLY A 269 -14.81 -16.15 16.08
N SER A 270 -13.49 -16.14 16.01
CA SER A 270 -12.59 -16.41 17.12
C SER A 270 -12.58 -15.25 18.14
N SER A 271 -12.19 -15.55 19.38
CA SER A 271 -12.08 -14.54 20.44
C SER A 271 -10.98 -13.49 20.19
N THR A 272 -10.11 -13.69 19.20
CA THR A 272 -8.99 -12.81 18.85
C THR A 272 -9.13 -12.12 17.49
N ASP A 273 -10.23 -12.39 16.75
CA ASP A 273 -10.49 -11.76 15.45
C ASP A 273 -10.50 -10.22 15.54
N PHE A 274 -10.95 -9.66 16.68
CA PHE A 274 -10.93 -8.24 16.91
C PHE A 274 -9.52 -7.61 16.94
N LEU A 275 -8.46 -8.42 17.13
CA LEU A 275 -7.06 -8.02 17.00
C LEU A 275 -6.45 -8.39 15.65
N GLY A 276 -7.22 -9.05 14.80
CA GLY A 276 -6.76 -9.51 13.49
C GLY A 276 -6.09 -10.88 13.48
N PHE A 277 -6.11 -11.61 14.60
CA PHE A 277 -5.56 -12.96 14.72
C PHE A 277 -6.66 -14.01 14.76
N ASP A 278 -6.51 -15.12 14.02
CA ASP A 278 -7.33 -16.29 14.24
C ASP A 278 -6.88 -17.04 15.52
N GLY A 279 -7.78 -17.16 16.48
CA GLY A 279 -7.52 -17.83 17.78
C GLY A 279 -7.63 -19.33 17.71
N GLY A 280 -7.56 -19.93 16.51
CA GLY A 280 -7.59 -21.37 16.30
C GLY A 280 -8.98 -21.95 16.03
N LEU A 281 -10.05 -21.15 16.07
CA LEU A 281 -11.42 -21.61 15.77
C LEU A 281 -11.53 -22.23 14.37
N ARG A 282 -10.74 -21.73 13.43
CA ARG A 282 -10.76 -22.12 12.02
C ARG A 282 -9.61 -23.07 11.64
N ASN A 283 -8.80 -23.51 12.62
CA ASN A 283 -7.71 -24.45 12.35
C ASN A 283 -8.24 -25.82 11.96
N LEU A 284 -7.46 -26.53 11.15
CA LEU A 284 -7.65 -27.96 10.94
C LEU A 284 -7.32 -28.71 12.22
N ASP A 285 -8.15 -29.68 12.59
CA ASP A 285 -7.87 -30.61 13.69
C ASP A 285 -6.56 -31.37 13.46
N GLY A 286 -6.00 -31.91 14.54
CA GLY A 286 -4.79 -32.73 14.51
C GLY A 286 -4.84 -33.91 13.55
N GLY A 287 -6.02 -34.52 13.34
CA GLY A 287 -6.25 -35.59 12.35
C GLY A 287 -6.11 -35.17 10.88
N PHE A 288 -6.24 -33.86 10.59
CA PHE A 288 -6.12 -33.31 9.23
C PHE A 288 -4.72 -32.80 8.90
N ARG A 289 -3.78 -32.85 9.85
CA ARG A 289 -2.49 -32.13 9.71
C ARG A 289 -1.55 -32.69 8.64
N THR A 290 -1.63 -33.98 8.29
CA THR A 290 -0.56 -34.66 7.57
C THR A 290 -0.96 -35.48 6.36
N SER A 291 -2.24 -35.79 6.11
CA SER A 291 -2.63 -36.72 5.04
C SER A 291 -3.47 -36.06 3.96
N LEU A 292 -2.93 -36.04 2.75
CA LEU A 292 -3.75 -36.01 1.55
C LEU A 292 -4.35 -37.42 1.40
N ARG A 293 -5.66 -37.52 1.36
CA ARG A 293 -6.35 -38.79 1.11
C ARG A 293 -6.83 -38.80 -0.33
N PRO A 294 -6.52 -39.83 -1.10
CA PRO A 294 -7.01 -39.93 -2.47
C PRO A 294 -8.53 -40.03 -2.50
N ILE A 295 -9.15 -39.31 -3.44
CA ILE A 295 -10.54 -39.53 -3.81
C ILE A 295 -10.61 -40.89 -4.47
N GLY A 296 -11.30 -41.85 -3.89
CA GLY A 296 -11.52 -43.16 -4.48
C GLY A 296 -11.63 -44.28 -3.46
N ASN A 297 -12.44 -45.24 -3.78
CA ASN A 297 -12.85 -46.45 -3.07
C ASN A 297 -12.12 -46.74 -1.73
N GLY A 298 -12.74 -46.36 -0.62
CA GLY A 298 -12.23 -46.60 0.72
C GLY A 298 -11.74 -45.37 1.48
N GLY A 299 -12.12 -44.11 1.03
CA GLY A 299 -11.91 -42.91 1.81
C GLY A 299 -12.53 -43.07 3.19
N THR A 300 -11.74 -42.96 4.25
CA THR A 300 -12.27 -42.90 5.60
C THR A 300 -13.15 -41.66 5.72
N ASP A 301 -14.37 -41.87 6.22
CA ASP A 301 -15.31 -40.80 6.54
C ASP A 301 -14.65 -39.70 7.36
N LEU A 302 -14.34 -38.61 6.73
CA LEU A 302 -13.97 -37.38 7.41
C LEU A 302 -15.29 -36.71 7.81
N HIS A 303 -15.83 -37.11 8.95
CA HIS A 303 -17.11 -36.57 9.45
C HIS A 303 -17.06 -35.12 9.84
N GLY A 304 -16.03 -34.34 9.45
CA GLY A 304 -15.88 -32.99 9.90
C GLY A 304 -15.75 -32.80 11.42
N ASN A 305 -15.50 -33.91 12.16
CA ASN A 305 -15.27 -33.88 13.59
C ASN A 305 -13.98 -33.08 13.86
N GLY A 306 -14.05 -32.09 14.75
CA GLY A 306 -12.93 -31.22 15.05
C GLY A 306 -12.85 -29.95 14.15
N LEU A 307 -13.66 -29.84 13.11
CA LEU A 307 -13.80 -28.63 12.32
C LEU A 307 -14.89 -27.71 12.89
N ASN A 308 -14.75 -26.41 12.65
CA ASN A 308 -15.83 -25.48 12.93
C ASN A 308 -16.98 -25.69 11.95
N ASN A 309 -18.02 -26.44 12.34
CA ASN A 309 -19.19 -26.72 11.54
C ASN A 309 -20.35 -25.71 11.79
N ASP A 310 -20.12 -24.61 12.48
CA ASP A 310 -21.12 -23.56 12.65
C ASP A 310 -21.17 -22.66 11.40
N TRP A 311 -22.13 -22.96 10.51
CA TRP A 311 -22.40 -22.18 9.29
C TRP A 311 -23.51 -21.15 9.52
N LEU A 312 -24.09 -21.07 10.74
CA LEU A 312 -25.16 -20.16 11.04
C LEU A 312 -24.68 -18.73 11.15
N LEU A 313 -25.43 -17.83 10.56
CA LEU A 313 -25.16 -16.41 10.61
C LEU A 313 -25.78 -15.78 11.85
N LYS A 314 -25.11 -14.75 12.33
CA LYS A 314 -25.58 -13.83 13.36
C LYS A 314 -25.77 -12.46 12.78
N ASN A 315 -26.69 -11.70 13.37
CA ASN A 315 -26.98 -10.34 12.99
C ASN A 315 -26.56 -9.38 14.08
N MET A 316 -25.99 -8.24 13.68
CA MET A 316 -25.73 -7.10 14.58
C MET A 316 -25.94 -5.78 13.83
N LYS A 317 -25.93 -4.68 14.56
CA LYS A 317 -25.89 -3.32 14.01
C LYS A 317 -24.59 -2.64 14.46
N PRO A 318 -23.57 -2.50 13.60
CA PRO A 318 -22.34 -1.83 13.99
C PRO A 318 -22.58 -0.40 14.44
N TRP A 319 -21.95 0.03 15.51
CA TRP A 319 -22.05 1.40 16.04
C TRP A 319 -21.23 2.42 15.28
N GLY A 320 -20.19 1.99 14.61
CA GLY A 320 -19.20 2.78 13.91
C GLY A 320 -17.82 2.16 14.01
N ASP A 321 -16.86 2.76 13.34
CA ASP A 321 -15.47 2.33 13.42
C ASP A 321 -14.84 2.85 14.71
N LEU A 322 -13.82 2.13 15.20
CA LEU A 322 -12.99 2.55 16.32
C LEU A 322 -11.55 2.70 15.85
N LYS A 323 -10.93 3.83 16.16
CA LYS A 323 -9.50 4.10 15.92
C LYS A 323 -8.85 4.56 17.21
N ILE A 324 -7.76 3.91 17.59
CA ILE A 324 -6.94 4.29 18.75
C ILE A 324 -5.50 4.35 18.29
N SER A 325 -4.79 5.42 18.63
CA SER A 325 -3.36 5.50 18.42
C SER A 325 -2.66 6.08 19.66
N ALA A 326 -1.47 5.56 19.94
CA ALA A 326 -0.59 6.07 20.97
C ALA A 326 0.82 6.21 20.39
N ASN A 327 1.43 7.38 20.58
CA ASN A 327 2.79 7.66 20.13
C ASN A 327 3.61 8.14 21.33
N LEU A 328 4.79 7.55 21.51
CA LEU A 328 5.75 7.90 22.54
C LEU A 328 7.08 8.23 21.89
N GLY A 329 7.60 9.42 22.12
CA GLY A 329 8.94 9.82 21.76
C GLY A 329 9.73 10.18 23.00
N ARG A 330 10.91 9.65 23.14
CA ARG A 330 11.83 9.95 24.24
C ARG A 330 13.24 10.18 23.72
N ARG A 331 13.93 11.10 24.36
CA ARG A 331 15.32 11.43 24.05
C ARG A 331 16.10 11.51 25.35
N TRP A 332 17.26 10.89 25.38
CA TRP A 332 18.16 10.91 26.54
C TRP A 332 19.61 10.82 26.11
N LYS A 333 20.51 11.10 27.05
CA LYS A 333 21.95 10.94 26.86
C LYS A 333 22.38 9.56 27.33
N LEU A 334 23.29 8.94 26.58
CA LEU A 334 24.01 7.74 26.94
C LEU A 334 25.51 8.07 26.98
N GLY A 335 26.02 8.49 28.17
CA GLY A 335 27.30 9.18 28.25
C GLY A 335 27.26 10.51 27.50
N GLU A 336 28.19 10.74 26.58
CA GLU A 336 28.21 11.92 25.70
C GLU A 336 27.34 11.77 24.45
N ASN A 337 26.90 10.54 24.13
CA ASN A 337 26.09 10.25 22.97
C ASN A 337 24.61 10.59 23.18
N GLN A 338 23.88 10.77 22.09
CA GLN A 338 22.42 11.00 22.11
C GLN A 338 21.69 9.74 21.69
N MET A 339 20.70 9.35 22.49
CA MET A 339 19.82 8.25 22.15
C MET A 339 18.38 8.75 22.03
N GLY A 340 17.68 8.32 20.97
CA GLY A 340 16.28 8.61 20.71
C GLY A 340 15.49 7.31 20.56
N MET A 341 14.25 7.33 21.05
CA MET A 341 13.28 6.25 20.87
C MET A 341 11.96 6.84 20.38
N ILE A 342 11.37 6.19 19.39
CA ILE A 342 9.98 6.41 19.00
C ILE A 342 9.26 5.07 19.05
N ALA A 343 8.18 5.01 19.83
CA ALA A 343 7.27 3.87 19.84
C ALA A 343 5.88 4.33 19.43
N ALA A 344 5.18 3.55 18.64
CA ALA A 344 3.81 3.81 18.23
C ALA A 344 2.97 2.55 18.25
N LEU A 345 1.72 2.68 18.68
CA LEU A 345 0.71 1.65 18.64
C LEU A 345 -0.53 2.21 17.95
N ASN A 346 -1.06 1.49 16.97
CA ASN A 346 -2.26 1.88 16.25
C ASN A 346 -3.23 0.70 16.20
N TYR A 347 -4.47 0.96 16.48
CA TYR A 347 -5.55 -0.01 16.37
C TYR A 347 -6.72 0.60 15.60
N THR A 348 -7.27 -0.18 14.68
CA THR A 348 -8.46 0.20 13.91
C THR A 348 -9.39 -1.00 13.80
N ASN A 349 -10.69 -0.76 14.03
CA ASN A 349 -11.74 -1.74 13.84
C ASN A 349 -12.83 -1.11 12.97
N GLU A 350 -13.14 -1.71 11.83
CA GLU A 350 -14.00 -1.14 10.80
C GLU A 350 -15.05 -2.14 10.32
N TYR A 351 -16.26 -1.63 10.03
CA TYR A 351 -17.35 -2.39 9.44
C TYR A 351 -17.80 -1.76 8.13
N ARG A 352 -17.87 -2.57 7.07
CA ARG A 352 -18.30 -2.15 5.73
C ARG A 352 -19.33 -3.12 5.17
N THR A 353 -20.43 -2.57 4.67
CA THR A 353 -21.51 -3.32 4.02
C THR A 353 -21.70 -2.82 2.61
N PHE A 354 -21.82 -3.73 1.67
CA PHE A 354 -22.25 -3.46 0.30
C PHE A 354 -23.49 -4.27 0.03
N SER A 355 -24.64 -3.59 -0.02
CA SER A 355 -25.94 -4.23 -0.26
C SER A 355 -26.29 -4.12 -1.73
N ASP A 356 -26.97 -5.13 -2.25
CA ASP A 356 -27.49 -5.21 -3.63
C ASP A 356 -26.43 -4.84 -4.68
N MET A 357 -25.22 -5.31 -4.46
CA MET A 357 -24.12 -5.13 -5.39
C MET A 357 -24.36 -5.98 -6.62
N GLN A 358 -24.56 -5.36 -7.78
CA GLN A 358 -24.64 -6.09 -9.04
C GLN A 358 -23.32 -6.82 -9.30
N ASN A 359 -23.43 -8.09 -9.67
CA ASN A 359 -22.30 -8.93 -10.08
C ASN A 359 -22.75 -9.81 -11.25
N ASN A 360 -22.39 -9.41 -12.46
CA ASN A 360 -22.84 -10.01 -13.69
C ASN A 360 -21.63 -10.51 -14.50
N GLN A 361 -21.81 -11.66 -15.12
CA GLN A 361 -20.90 -12.15 -16.14
C GLN A 361 -21.65 -12.23 -17.48
N PHE A 362 -21.00 -11.79 -18.53
CA PHE A 362 -21.54 -11.80 -19.87
C PHE A 362 -20.80 -12.81 -20.75
N GLY A 363 -21.56 -13.53 -21.56
CA GLY A 363 -21.07 -14.29 -22.68
C GLY A 363 -20.89 -13.40 -23.92
N VAL A 364 -20.70 -14.03 -25.08
CA VAL A 364 -20.64 -13.33 -26.35
C VAL A 364 -21.98 -12.63 -26.62
N TYR A 365 -21.92 -11.38 -27.05
CA TYR A 365 -23.11 -10.60 -27.38
C TYR A 365 -23.86 -11.19 -28.55
N ASP A 366 -25.19 -11.34 -28.43
CA ASP A 366 -26.06 -11.84 -29.49
C ASP A 366 -26.40 -10.67 -30.44
N GLU A 367 -25.56 -10.50 -31.47
CA GLU A 367 -25.74 -9.43 -32.48
C GLU A 367 -27.03 -9.59 -33.30
N ARG A 368 -27.52 -10.83 -33.46
CA ARG A 368 -28.74 -11.09 -34.26
C ARG A 368 -29.99 -10.58 -33.58
N ASN A 369 -30.07 -10.77 -32.25
CA ASN A 369 -31.20 -10.39 -31.44
C ASN A 369 -30.98 -9.07 -30.70
N ASP A 370 -29.81 -8.41 -30.88
CA ASP A 370 -29.39 -7.17 -30.20
C ASP A 370 -29.54 -7.25 -28.68
N ARG A 371 -29.04 -8.31 -28.09
CA ARG A 371 -29.14 -8.55 -26.64
C ARG A 371 -27.85 -9.08 -25.99
N SER A 372 -27.65 -8.69 -24.75
CA SER A 372 -26.61 -9.27 -23.89
C SER A 372 -26.99 -10.69 -23.46
N ILE A 373 -26.06 -11.62 -23.55
CA ILE A 373 -26.19 -12.97 -23.00
C ILE A 373 -25.53 -12.97 -21.60
N TYR A 374 -26.29 -13.31 -20.59
CA TYR A 374 -25.78 -13.47 -19.24
C TYR A 374 -25.29 -14.90 -19.02
N LEU A 375 -24.05 -15.06 -18.59
CA LEU A 375 -23.56 -16.32 -17.97
C LEU A 375 -23.95 -16.38 -16.50
N SER A 376 -24.01 -15.21 -15.85
CA SER A 376 -24.66 -15.04 -14.55
C SER A 376 -25.15 -13.62 -14.38
N ASN A 377 -26.28 -13.46 -13.70
CA ASN A 377 -26.85 -12.18 -13.31
C ASN A 377 -27.23 -12.24 -11.84
N SER A 378 -26.45 -11.57 -10.99
CA SER A 378 -26.54 -11.75 -9.55
C SER A 378 -26.49 -10.44 -8.78
N LEU A 379 -27.06 -10.49 -7.58
CA LEU A 379 -26.94 -9.47 -6.54
C LEU A 379 -26.20 -10.04 -5.34
N ASP A 380 -25.15 -9.35 -4.93
CA ASP A 380 -24.35 -9.69 -3.77
C ASP A 380 -24.67 -8.79 -2.59
N ASN A 381 -24.77 -9.38 -1.38
CA ASN A 381 -24.69 -8.66 -0.12
C ASN A 381 -23.37 -9.06 0.57
N GLN A 382 -22.48 -8.09 0.72
CA GLN A 382 -21.16 -8.32 1.28
C GLN A 382 -20.96 -7.53 2.58
N TYR A 383 -20.52 -8.23 3.61
CA TYR A 383 -20.28 -7.73 4.95
C TYR A 383 -18.81 -7.95 5.30
N ASN A 384 -18.11 -6.85 5.60
CA ASN A 384 -16.69 -6.89 5.88
C ASN A 384 -16.42 -6.30 7.28
N HIS A 385 -15.74 -7.06 8.12
CA HIS A 385 -15.17 -6.61 9.37
C HIS A 385 -13.65 -6.62 9.26
N ASN A 386 -13.02 -5.47 9.46
CA ASN A 386 -11.58 -5.29 9.37
C ASN A 386 -11.01 -4.88 10.73
N ALA A 387 -10.10 -5.65 11.26
CA ALA A 387 -9.30 -5.32 12.43
C ALA A 387 -7.84 -5.13 12.02
N ARG A 388 -7.24 -3.99 12.41
CA ARG A 388 -5.84 -3.66 12.09
C ARG A 388 -5.11 -3.27 13.37
N LEU A 389 -3.97 -3.89 13.60
CA LEU A 389 -3.05 -3.59 14.68
C LEU A 389 -1.68 -3.27 14.08
N GLY A 390 -1.15 -2.08 14.36
CA GLY A 390 0.19 -1.67 13.94
C GLY A 390 1.02 -1.28 15.16
N ALA A 391 2.25 -1.77 15.22
CA ALA A 391 3.23 -1.39 16.24
C ALA A 391 4.54 -0.98 15.57
N MET A 392 5.20 0.01 16.13
CA MET A 392 6.51 0.50 15.70
C MET A 392 7.40 0.78 16.90
N LEU A 393 8.67 0.39 16.80
CA LEU A 393 9.70 0.74 17.75
C LEU A 393 10.98 1.08 16.99
N ASN A 394 11.38 2.34 17.03
CA ASN A 394 12.61 2.83 16.43
C ASN A 394 13.54 3.38 17.49
N LEU A 395 14.78 2.92 17.48
CA LEU A 395 15.87 3.38 18.32
C LEU A 395 16.94 4.01 17.44
N THR A 396 17.45 5.15 17.84
CA THR A 396 18.55 5.83 17.16
C THR A 396 19.60 6.25 18.14
N LEU A 397 20.85 5.92 17.85
CA LEU A 397 22.03 6.35 18.59
C LEU A 397 22.84 7.29 17.67
N LEU A 398 23.13 8.48 18.15
CA LEU A 398 24.01 9.46 17.52
C LEU A 398 25.21 9.68 18.42
N THR A 399 26.43 9.53 17.88
CA THR A 399 27.64 9.80 18.65
C THR A 399 27.80 11.29 18.97
N ALA A 400 28.59 11.60 20.00
CA ALA A 400 28.76 12.97 20.48
C ALA A 400 29.31 13.93 19.41
N ASP A 401 30.18 13.43 18.54
CA ASP A 401 30.76 14.15 17.39
C ASP A 401 29.77 14.32 16.21
N GLY A 402 28.61 13.67 16.28
CA GLY A 402 27.60 13.68 15.23
C GLY A 402 27.99 12.86 13.96
N ASN A 403 29.15 12.25 13.93
CA ASN A 403 29.68 11.60 12.72
C ASN A 403 29.14 10.19 12.53
N ASN A 404 28.67 9.53 13.59
CA ASN A 404 28.14 8.18 13.50
C ASN A 404 26.69 8.13 13.97
N LYS A 405 25.84 7.55 13.14
CA LYS A 405 24.42 7.34 13.41
C LYS A 405 24.08 5.88 13.25
N PHE A 406 23.60 5.24 14.32
CA PHE A 406 23.10 3.86 14.28
C PHE A 406 21.61 3.87 14.52
N GLN A 407 20.87 3.04 13.77
CA GLN A 407 19.43 2.95 13.90
C GLN A 407 18.98 1.50 13.94
N PHE A 408 18.06 1.20 14.84
CA PHE A 408 17.34 -0.06 14.87
C PHE A 408 15.86 0.25 14.73
N LYS A 409 15.29 -0.06 13.57
CA LYS A 409 13.92 0.27 13.19
C LYS A 409 13.08 -0.98 13.04
N ASN A 410 11.89 -0.98 13.63
CA ASN A 410 10.99 -2.12 13.60
C ASN A 410 9.56 -1.64 13.36
N ILE A 411 8.88 -2.29 12.44
CA ILE A 411 7.47 -2.11 12.18
C ILE A 411 6.79 -3.48 12.09
N PHE A 412 5.71 -3.62 12.80
CA PHE A 412 4.87 -4.81 12.82
C PHE A 412 3.44 -4.42 12.50
N ASN A 413 2.79 -5.17 11.62
CA ASN A 413 1.37 -4.96 11.31
C ASN A 413 0.65 -6.30 11.24
N GLN A 414 -0.55 -6.32 11.80
CA GLN A 414 -1.50 -7.42 11.76
C GLN A 414 -2.83 -6.91 11.25
N ILE A 415 -3.38 -7.57 10.24
CA ILE A 415 -4.70 -7.27 9.69
C ILE A 415 -5.52 -8.55 9.67
N GLY A 416 -6.71 -8.51 10.26
CA GLY A 416 -7.76 -9.51 10.07
C GLY A 416 -8.88 -8.91 9.23
N ASN A 417 -9.32 -9.66 8.23
CA ASN A 417 -10.47 -9.33 7.41
C ASN A 417 -11.43 -10.52 7.47
N ASP A 418 -12.59 -10.32 8.09
CA ASP A 418 -13.69 -11.29 8.10
C ASP A 418 -14.76 -10.80 7.14
N ARG A 419 -14.99 -11.57 6.08
CA ARG A 419 -15.94 -11.26 5.02
C ARG A 419 -16.97 -12.36 4.88
N TYR A 420 -18.22 -11.98 4.91
CA TYR A 420 -19.32 -12.82 4.48
C TYR A 420 -19.95 -12.21 3.23
N THR A 421 -20.13 -13.01 2.18
CA THR A 421 -20.82 -12.60 0.96
C THR A 421 -21.93 -13.57 0.66
N SER A 422 -23.14 -13.08 0.51
CA SER A 422 -24.27 -13.85 -0.05
C SER A 422 -24.57 -13.34 -1.45
N ARG A 423 -24.78 -14.25 -2.38
CA ARG A 423 -25.10 -13.99 -3.77
C ARG A 423 -26.38 -14.70 -4.14
N GLN A 424 -27.28 -13.97 -4.81
CA GLN A 424 -28.51 -14.51 -5.36
C GLN A 424 -28.67 -14.05 -6.79
N GLY A 425 -29.07 -14.94 -7.68
CA GLY A 425 -29.25 -14.60 -9.08
C GLY A 425 -29.64 -15.76 -9.96
N VAL A 426 -29.31 -15.66 -11.23
CA VAL A 426 -29.56 -16.68 -12.23
C VAL A 426 -28.29 -17.06 -12.95
N ASP A 427 -28.16 -18.32 -13.33
CA ASP A 427 -27.09 -18.84 -14.20
C ASP A 427 -27.42 -18.66 -15.70
N GLU A 428 -26.56 -19.19 -16.58
CA GLU A 428 -26.72 -19.11 -18.05
C GLU A 428 -27.98 -19.82 -18.57
N GLN A 429 -28.46 -20.82 -17.80
CA GLN A 429 -29.67 -21.59 -18.13
C GLN A 429 -30.92 -20.99 -17.49
N ASN A 430 -30.80 -19.81 -16.90
CA ASN A 430 -31.85 -19.10 -16.16
C ASN A 430 -32.35 -19.85 -14.92
N ASN A 431 -31.53 -20.77 -14.34
CA ASN A 431 -31.82 -21.36 -13.07
C ASN A 431 -31.54 -20.37 -11.95
N GLN A 432 -32.43 -20.32 -10.97
CA GLN A 432 -32.19 -19.53 -9.75
C GLN A 432 -31.06 -20.17 -8.97
N THR A 433 -30.09 -19.32 -8.59
CA THR A 433 -28.92 -19.76 -7.81
C THR A 433 -28.77 -18.94 -6.55
N ARG A 434 -28.29 -19.58 -5.49
CA ARG A 434 -27.82 -18.96 -4.26
C ARG A 434 -26.44 -19.47 -3.96
N SER A 435 -25.54 -18.56 -3.64
CA SER A 435 -24.20 -18.93 -3.18
C SER A 435 -23.76 -18.07 -2.01
N ALA A 436 -22.85 -18.56 -1.23
CA ALA A 436 -22.23 -17.77 -0.17
C ALA A 436 -20.74 -18.11 -0.01
N GLU A 437 -20.01 -17.12 0.45
CA GLU A 437 -18.63 -17.25 0.85
C GLU A 437 -18.44 -16.73 2.28
N TYR A 438 -17.82 -17.57 3.10
CA TYR A 438 -17.32 -17.24 4.43
C TYR A 438 -15.79 -17.16 4.31
N TYR A 439 -15.24 -15.97 4.45
CA TYR A 439 -13.84 -15.71 4.14
C TYR A 439 -13.16 -14.94 5.26
N TYR A 440 -12.42 -15.60 6.10
CA TYR A 440 -11.50 -14.97 7.04
C TYR A 440 -10.09 -15.00 6.49
N ARG A 441 -9.42 -13.86 6.56
CA ARG A 441 -8.03 -13.72 6.14
C ARG A 441 -7.26 -12.91 7.18
N SER A 442 -6.17 -13.46 7.66
CA SER A 442 -5.20 -12.71 8.44
C SER A 442 -3.93 -12.44 7.63
N ARG A 443 -3.37 -11.25 7.80
CA ARG A 443 -2.10 -10.84 7.19
C ARG A 443 -1.20 -10.27 8.26
N THR A 444 -0.02 -10.84 8.39
CA THR A 444 1.03 -10.37 9.31
C THR A 444 2.19 -9.85 8.48
N THR A 445 2.72 -8.68 8.79
CA THR A 445 3.98 -8.19 8.23
C THR A 445 4.88 -7.68 9.33
N TYR A 446 6.16 -7.98 9.19
CA TYR A 446 7.23 -7.44 10.03
C TYR A 446 8.36 -6.95 9.13
N ASN A 447 8.93 -5.80 9.48
CA ASN A 447 10.14 -5.31 8.85
C ASN A 447 11.04 -4.76 9.94
N GLY A 448 12.21 -5.37 10.10
CA GLY A 448 13.24 -5.01 11.06
C GLY A 448 14.52 -4.63 10.36
N GLN A 449 15.18 -3.56 10.81
CA GLN A 449 16.38 -3.05 10.19
C GLN A 449 17.38 -2.57 11.20
N PHE A 450 18.62 -2.80 10.88
CA PHE A 450 19.78 -2.21 11.54
C PHE A 450 20.61 -1.46 10.49
N THR A 451 20.82 -0.17 10.70
CA THR A 451 21.54 0.69 9.78
C THR A 451 22.63 1.47 10.50
N GLY A 452 23.72 1.73 9.80
CA GLY A 452 24.78 2.64 10.22
C GLY A 452 25.06 3.65 9.14
N LYS A 453 25.29 4.89 9.55
CA LYS A 453 25.77 5.98 8.69
C LYS A 453 26.97 6.63 9.35
N HIS A 454 28.06 6.76 8.61
CA HIS A 454 29.35 7.27 9.05
C HIS A 454 29.81 8.38 8.13
N THR A 455 30.11 9.54 8.69
CA THR A 455 30.68 10.68 7.96
C THR A 455 32.15 10.78 8.29
N LEU A 456 33.02 10.57 7.31
CA LEU A 456 34.49 10.53 7.42
C LEU A 456 35.04 11.58 6.49
N LYS A 457 35.38 12.78 6.94
CA LYS A 457 35.95 13.88 6.11
C LYS A 457 35.28 14.01 4.72
N SER A 458 35.83 13.29 3.72
CA SER A 458 35.38 13.28 2.32
C SER A 458 34.42 12.13 1.97
N ASP A 459 34.25 11.16 2.89
CA ASP A 459 33.49 9.95 2.66
C ASP A 459 32.23 9.92 3.52
N GLU A 460 31.16 9.43 2.93
CA GLU A 460 29.92 9.10 3.62
C GLU A 460 29.62 7.62 3.38
N LEU A 461 29.90 6.80 4.38
CA LEU A 461 29.65 5.36 4.35
C LEU A 461 28.30 5.08 5.00
N ASP A 462 27.40 4.41 4.30
CA ASP A 462 26.16 3.87 4.87
C ASP A 462 26.03 2.38 4.61
N TRP A 463 25.48 1.68 5.57
CA TRP A 463 25.18 0.27 5.44
C TRP A 463 23.84 -0.06 6.10
N SER A 464 23.20 -1.11 5.61
CA SER A 464 21.94 -1.61 6.15
C SER A 464 21.89 -3.12 6.15
N LEU A 465 21.28 -3.68 7.17
CA LEU A 465 20.88 -5.07 7.27
C LEU A 465 19.38 -5.10 7.57
N SER A 466 18.60 -5.81 6.76
CA SER A 466 17.16 -5.83 6.87
C SER A 466 16.63 -7.25 6.83
N TYR A 467 15.64 -7.53 7.68
CA TYR A 467 14.83 -8.73 7.63
C TYR A 467 13.36 -8.34 7.53
N SER A 468 12.68 -8.89 6.52
CA SER A 468 11.27 -8.69 6.31
C SER A 468 10.53 -10.02 6.28
N TYR A 469 9.35 -10.04 6.86
CA TYR A 469 8.47 -11.20 6.92
C TYR A 469 7.06 -10.80 6.52
N ALA A 470 6.41 -11.62 5.71
CA ALA A 470 4.99 -11.54 5.47
C ALA A 470 4.36 -12.93 5.56
N ASN A 471 3.20 -12.96 6.21
CA ASN A 471 2.35 -14.14 6.25
C ASN A 471 0.94 -13.74 5.80
N ARG A 472 0.31 -14.61 5.03
CA ARG A 472 -1.13 -14.59 4.77
C ARG A 472 -1.68 -15.96 5.14
N ASN A 473 -2.67 -15.96 6.01
CA ASN A 473 -3.36 -17.16 6.42
C ASN A 473 -4.85 -17.02 6.14
N VAL A 474 -5.41 -17.93 5.37
CA VAL A 474 -6.84 -18.04 5.08
C VAL A 474 -7.31 -19.38 5.63
N PRO A 475 -7.64 -19.43 6.92
CA PRO A 475 -8.13 -20.65 7.52
C PRO A 475 -9.62 -20.82 7.25
N ASP A 476 -10.01 -21.98 6.78
CA ASP A 476 -11.41 -22.40 6.66
C ASP A 476 -12.27 -21.44 5.80
N ARG A 477 -11.78 -21.11 4.60
CA ARG A 477 -12.63 -20.47 3.61
C ARG A 477 -13.71 -21.43 3.18
N ARG A 478 -14.98 -21.06 3.41
CA ARG A 478 -16.13 -21.91 3.11
C ARG A 478 -16.95 -21.30 1.99
N ARG A 479 -17.35 -22.13 1.05
CA ARG A 479 -18.18 -21.75 -0.09
C ARG A 479 -19.28 -22.77 -0.30
N TYR A 480 -20.44 -22.30 -0.74
CA TYR A 480 -21.45 -23.17 -1.31
C TYR A 480 -22.14 -22.48 -2.49
N LEU A 481 -22.57 -23.30 -3.45
CA LEU A 481 -23.48 -22.94 -4.54
C LEU A 481 -24.68 -23.86 -4.49
N GLN A 482 -25.86 -23.32 -4.70
CA GLN A 482 -27.12 -24.01 -4.59
C GLN A 482 -28.03 -23.53 -5.71
N ASN A 483 -28.58 -24.47 -6.47
CA ASN A 483 -29.58 -24.19 -7.47
C ASN A 483 -30.97 -24.33 -6.84
N ASP A 484 -31.79 -23.28 -6.94
CA ASP A 484 -33.19 -23.30 -6.55
C ASP A 484 -34.02 -23.82 -7.74
N ALA A 485 -34.66 -24.97 -7.59
CA ALA A 485 -35.60 -25.41 -8.61
C ALA A 485 -36.91 -24.59 -8.51
N LEU A 486 -37.12 -23.73 -9.49
CA LEU A 486 -38.28 -22.81 -9.55
C LEU A 486 -39.63 -23.52 -9.45
N GLU A 487 -39.69 -24.78 -9.90
CA GLU A 487 -40.98 -25.51 -9.98
C GLU A 487 -41.29 -26.31 -8.72
N THR A 488 -40.32 -26.66 -7.89
CA THR A 488 -40.51 -27.56 -6.74
C THR A 488 -40.27 -26.91 -5.39
N GLY A 489 -39.74 -25.71 -5.33
CA GLY A 489 -39.36 -25.03 -4.09
C GLY A 489 -38.28 -25.77 -3.29
N THR A 490 -37.57 -26.73 -3.94
CA THR A 490 -36.55 -27.54 -3.33
C THR A 490 -35.16 -27.11 -3.79
N ILE A 491 -34.24 -27.08 -2.85
CA ILE A 491 -32.83 -26.83 -3.11
C ILE A 491 -32.26 -28.05 -3.85
N GLN A 492 -31.63 -27.79 -4.98
CA GLN A 492 -30.85 -28.82 -5.67
C GLN A 492 -29.36 -28.52 -5.47
N LEU A 493 -28.63 -29.48 -4.93
CA LEU A 493 -27.18 -29.49 -4.97
C LEU A 493 -26.77 -30.22 -6.24
N THR A 494 -26.07 -29.59 -7.12
CA THR A 494 -25.41 -30.24 -8.24
C THR A 494 -24.19 -31.01 -7.73
N THR A 495 -23.60 -31.86 -8.52
CA THR A 495 -22.61 -32.82 -8.05
C THR A 495 -21.28 -32.20 -7.62
N GLY A 496 -20.76 -32.68 -6.48
CA GLY A 496 -19.33 -32.79 -6.20
C GLY A 496 -18.61 -31.56 -5.67
N ASN A 497 -18.71 -30.38 -6.27
CA ASN A 497 -17.85 -29.23 -5.89
C ASN A 497 -18.62 -28.03 -5.39
N ASP A 498 -19.91 -28.15 -5.16
CA ASP A 498 -20.77 -27.03 -4.82
C ASP A 498 -20.61 -26.54 -3.38
N ILE A 499 -20.04 -27.38 -2.51
CA ILE A 499 -19.75 -27.05 -1.13
C ILE A 499 -18.29 -27.38 -0.84
N SER A 500 -17.49 -26.37 -0.55
CA SER A 500 -16.06 -26.56 -0.29
C SER A 500 -15.56 -25.83 0.94
N ARG A 501 -14.45 -26.29 1.45
CA ARG A 501 -13.64 -25.65 2.51
C ARG A 501 -12.19 -25.63 2.09
N GLU A 502 -11.54 -24.49 2.27
CA GLU A 502 -10.17 -24.28 1.82
C GLU A 502 -9.32 -23.67 2.93
N TRP A 503 -8.09 -24.15 3.05
CA TRP A 503 -7.04 -23.59 3.91
C TRP A 503 -5.86 -23.22 3.04
N THR A 504 -5.53 -21.94 3.00
CA THR A 504 -4.35 -21.46 2.29
C THR A 504 -3.43 -20.70 3.21
N ARG A 505 -2.13 -20.89 3.02
CA ARG A 505 -1.10 -20.19 3.77
C ARG A 505 0.06 -19.80 2.86
N LEU A 506 0.45 -18.55 3.00
CA LEU A 506 1.64 -17.98 2.38
C LEU A 506 2.58 -17.51 3.48
N ASP A 507 3.86 -17.87 3.37
CA ASP A 507 4.94 -17.32 4.17
C ASP A 507 6.04 -16.77 3.23
N GLU A 508 6.45 -15.53 3.44
CA GLU A 508 7.56 -14.90 2.71
C GLU A 508 8.58 -14.33 3.69
N HIS A 509 9.85 -14.63 3.45
CA HIS A 509 10.98 -14.10 4.20
C HIS A 509 11.95 -13.43 3.25
N ILE A 510 12.44 -12.24 3.58
CA ILE A 510 13.44 -11.51 2.83
C ILE A 510 14.56 -11.08 3.79
N LEU A 511 15.78 -11.47 3.46
CA LEU A 511 16.99 -10.97 4.10
C LEU A 511 17.72 -10.11 3.07
N SER A 512 18.04 -8.86 3.40
CA SER A 512 18.78 -7.99 2.51
C SER A 512 19.86 -7.22 3.26
N ALA A 513 20.96 -6.93 2.54
CA ALA A 513 22.06 -6.13 3.03
C ALA A 513 22.53 -5.18 1.94
N ALA A 514 22.90 -3.98 2.33
CA ALA A 514 23.50 -2.98 1.43
C ALA A 514 24.67 -2.30 2.11
N VAL A 515 25.64 -1.90 1.31
CA VAL A 515 26.72 -1.01 1.70
C VAL A 515 26.95 -0.02 0.58
N ASN A 516 27.04 1.26 0.91
CA ASN A 516 27.26 2.34 -0.04
C ASN A 516 28.32 3.26 0.52
N ASP A 517 29.19 3.73 -0.36
CA ASP A 517 30.17 4.76 -0.08
C ASP A 517 30.01 5.90 -1.06
N LYS A 518 30.03 7.11 -0.55
CA LYS A 518 30.01 8.34 -1.32
C LYS A 518 31.27 9.11 -1.00
N HIS A 519 32.10 9.36 -2.01
CA HIS A 519 33.33 10.15 -1.91
C HIS A 519 33.20 11.47 -2.65
N ASP A 520 33.47 12.57 -1.97
CA ASP A 520 33.48 13.91 -2.54
C ASP A 520 34.93 14.31 -2.85
N PHE A 521 35.26 14.49 -4.15
CA PHE A 521 36.56 14.96 -4.61
C PHE A 521 36.61 16.50 -4.68
N ASP A 522 37.81 17.05 -4.54
CA ASP A 522 38.08 18.45 -4.83
C ASP A 522 39.31 18.57 -5.72
N PHE A 523 39.11 18.87 -6.99
CA PHE A 523 40.18 19.09 -7.98
C PHE A 523 40.22 20.58 -8.32
N ASN A 524 40.89 21.39 -7.45
CA ASN A 524 41.05 22.83 -7.65
C ASN A 524 39.71 23.58 -7.86
N GLY A 525 38.71 23.23 -7.06
CA GLY A 525 37.36 23.83 -7.12
C GLY A 525 36.35 23.11 -7.99
N TRP A 526 36.75 22.13 -8.80
CA TRP A 526 35.84 21.17 -9.43
C TRP A 526 35.55 20.01 -8.45
N LYS A 527 34.31 19.87 -8.06
CA LYS A 527 33.91 18.95 -6.98
C LYS A 527 33.02 17.82 -7.50
N PRO A 528 33.57 16.81 -8.19
CA PRO A 528 32.77 15.63 -8.56
C PRO A 528 32.58 14.73 -7.34
N THR A 529 31.45 14.03 -7.33
CA THR A 529 31.14 13.03 -6.32
C THR A 529 31.08 11.66 -6.97
N MET A 530 31.71 10.67 -6.37
CA MET A 530 31.63 9.28 -6.78
C MET A 530 30.82 8.50 -5.74
N LYS A 531 29.97 7.60 -6.19
CA LYS A 531 29.27 6.65 -5.35
C LYS A 531 29.52 5.24 -5.83
N LEU A 532 29.79 4.35 -4.92
CA LEU A 532 29.88 2.92 -5.18
C LEU A 532 29.10 2.17 -4.12
N GLY A 533 28.56 1.01 -4.46
CA GLY A 533 27.87 0.20 -3.48
C GLY A 533 27.61 -1.21 -3.94
N ALA A 534 27.24 -2.02 -2.98
CA ALA A 534 26.86 -3.40 -3.16
C ALA A 534 25.53 -3.68 -2.45
N TYR A 535 24.72 -4.55 -3.04
CA TYR A 535 23.44 -4.99 -2.51
C TYR A 535 23.28 -6.50 -2.65
N GLY A 536 22.79 -7.15 -1.61
CA GLY A 536 22.42 -8.55 -1.63
C GLY A 536 21.04 -8.77 -1.06
N GLU A 537 20.24 -9.64 -1.69
CA GLU A 537 18.93 -10.04 -1.21
C GLU A 537 18.75 -11.55 -1.38
N TYR A 538 18.22 -12.18 -0.35
CA TYR A 538 17.74 -13.56 -0.39
C TYR A 538 16.29 -13.60 0.06
N ARG A 539 15.43 -14.11 -0.83
CA ARG A 539 13.99 -14.20 -0.62
C ARG A 539 13.54 -15.64 -0.71
N THR A 540 12.71 -16.04 0.24
CA THR A 540 12.02 -17.33 0.21
C THR A 540 10.53 -17.08 0.28
N ARG A 541 9.75 -17.85 -0.47
CA ARG A 541 8.30 -17.80 -0.48
C ARG A 541 7.73 -19.21 -0.54
N GLU A 542 6.82 -19.51 0.36
CA GLU A 542 6.14 -20.81 0.39
C GLU A 542 4.64 -20.58 0.38
N TYR A 543 3.93 -21.25 -0.51
CA TYR A 543 2.48 -21.25 -0.60
C TYR A 543 1.98 -22.67 -0.51
N LYS A 544 1.00 -22.89 0.35
CA LYS A 544 0.35 -24.17 0.58
C LYS A 544 -1.14 -23.99 0.56
N THR A 545 -1.83 -24.99 0.00
CA THR A 545 -3.28 -25.06 -0.03
C THR A 545 -3.76 -26.44 0.31
N ARG A 546 -4.93 -26.52 0.96
CA ARG A 546 -5.67 -27.76 1.17
C ARG A 546 -7.14 -27.48 0.93
N GLU A 547 -7.78 -28.29 0.14
CA GLU A 547 -9.20 -28.15 -0.20
C GLU A 547 -9.96 -29.40 0.20
N PHE A 548 -11.15 -29.20 0.75
CA PHE A 548 -12.09 -30.25 1.11
C PHE A 548 -13.41 -29.93 0.45
N ILE A 549 -14.06 -30.96 -0.08
CA ILE A 549 -15.38 -30.87 -0.68
C ILE A 549 -16.37 -31.73 0.10
N TYR A 550 -17.60 -31.28 0.16
CA TYR A 550 -18.69 -32.08 0.69
C TYR A 550 -19.29 -32.90 -0.44
N ASN A 551 -19.56 -34.17 -0.16
CA ASN A 551 -20.17 -35.06 -1.10
C ASN A 551 -21.22 -35.93 -0.38
N TRP A 552 -22.00 -36.64 -1.12
CA TRP A 552 -22.97 -37.62 -0.61
C TRP A 552 -22.89 -38.92 -1.43
N GLU A 553 -23.32 -40.04 -0.82
CA GLU A 553 -23.13 -41.35 -1.46
C GLU A 553 -23.89 -41.51 -2.78
N PRO A 554 -23.24 -42.12 -3.80
CA PRO A 554 -23.66 -42.07 -5.19
C PRO A 554 -24.73 -43.05 -5.62
N GLU A 555 -25.12 -44.05 -4.82
CA GLU A 555 -26.01 -45.12 -5.32
C GLU A 555 -27.37 -44.62 -5.80
N ASN A 556 -27.84 -43.44 -5.39
CA ASN A 556 -29.13 -42.91 -5.85
C ASN A 556 -29.08 -41.47 -6.39
N ASN A 557 -27.92 -40.83 -6.50
CA ASN A 557 -27.72 -39.47 -7.02
C ASN A 557 -28.68 -38.41 -6.46
N SER A 558 -29.30 -38.68 -5.32
CA SER A 558 -30.25 -37.74 -4.72
C SER A 558 -30.01 -37.62 -3.22
N LEU A 559 -29.77 -36.37 -2.78
CA LEU A 559 -29.83 -36.03 -1.37
C LEU A 559 -31.16 -36.50 -0.76
N PRO A 560 -31.22 -36.98 0.49
CA PRO A 560 -32.47 -37.27 1.20
C PRO A 560 -33.46 -36.10 1.06
N ALA A 561 -34.74 -36.44 0.93
CA ALA A 561 -35.80 -35.45 0.67
C ALA A 561 -35.85 -34.33 1.71
N ASP A 562 -35.47 -34.62 2.94
CA ASP A 562 -35.37 -33.62 4.02
C ASP A 562 -34.20 -32.67 3.83
N PHE A 563 -33.09 -33.08 3.23
CA PHE A 563 -31.97 -32.21 2.90
C PHE A 563 -32.32 -31.21 1.80
N ARG A 564 -33.17 -31.59 0.85
CA ARG A 564 -33.60 -30.72 -0.24
C ARG A 564 -34.49 -29.55 0.22
N LYS A 565 -35.15 -29.71 1.39
CA LYS A 565 -36.03 -28.68 1.96
C LYS A 565 -35.36 -27.82 3.01
N SER A 566 -34.14 -28.14 3.39
CA SER A 566 -33.42 -27.43 4.43
C SER A 566 -32.56 -26.31 3.84
N ASP A 567 -32.44 -25.22 4.56
CA ASP A 567 -31.44 -24.18 4.32
C ASP A 567 -30.04 -24.77 4.52
N LEU A 568 -29.14 -24.56 3.56
CA LEU A 568 -27.80 -25.17 3.58
C LEU A 568 -26.98 -24.85 4.84
N PRO A 569 -26.92 -23.60 5.33
CA PRO A 569 -26.22 -23.31 6.60
C PRO A 569 -26.75 -24.11 7.77
N THR A 570 -28.05 -24.29 7.87
CA THR A 570 -28.69 -25.12 8.91
C THR A 570 -28.35 -26.59 8.75
N LEU A 571 -28.39 -27.09 7.52
CA LEU A 571 -28.04 -28.46 7.19
C LEU A 571 -26.57 -28.77 7.53
N LEU A 572 -25.66 -27.91 7.12
CA LEU A 572 -24.22 -28.10 7.33
C LEU A 572 -23.81 -27.87 8.80
N SER A 573 -24.62 -27.17 9.60
CA SER A 573 -24.33 -26.95 11.02
C SER A 573 -24.79 -28.12 11.89
N ASN A 574 -25.62 -29.04 11.38
CA ASN A 574 -26.10 -30.21 12.15
C ASN A 574 -25.20 -31.43 11.91
N SER A 575 -24.41 -31.79 12.93
CA SER A 575 -23.52 -32.95 12.89
C SER A 575 -24.24 -34.27 12.59
N GLY A 576 -25.56 -34.40 12.89
CA GLY A 576 -26.37 -35.55 12.57
C GLY A 576 -26.60 -35.77 11.08
N ASN A 577 -26.27 -34.79 10.24
CA ASN A 577 -26.41 -34.86 8.77
C ASN A 577 -25.17 -35.45 8.07
N PHE A 578 -24.17 -35.87 8.83
CA PHE A 578 -22.94 -36.43 8.30
C PHE A 578 -22.88 -37.96 8.64
N GLY A 579 -22.39 -38.76 7.72
CA GLY A 579 -22.23 -40.22 7.90
C GLY A 579 -22.22 -40.99 6.60
N ALA A 580 -22.23 -42.34 6.69
CA ALA A 580 -22.07 -43.22 5.54
C ALA A 580 -23.15 -43.06 4.46
N ASP A 581 -24.40 -42.87 4.85
CA ASP A 581 -25.54 -42.62 3.92
C ASP A 581 -25.97 -41.17 3.86
N LYS A 582 -25.09 -40.24 4.21
CA LYS A 582 -25.37 -38.84 4.34
C LYS A 582 -24.26 -37.98 3.71
N LEU A 583 -24.13 -36.72 4.14
CA LEU A 583 -23.02 -35.92 3.75
C LEU A 583 -21.71 -36.43 4.36
N TYR A 584 -20.64 -36.39 3.61
CA TYR A 584 -19.29 -36.66 4.07
C TYR A 584 -18.30 -35.65 3.47
N LEU A 585 -17.16 -35.48 4.13
CA LEU A 585 -16.11 -34.58 3.73
C LEU A 585 -14.96 -35.35 3.09
N LEU A 586 -14.56 -34.99 1.90
CA LEU A 586 -13.40 -35.51 1.19
C LEU A 586 -12.31 -34.44 1.09
N GLU A 587 -11.06 -34.83 1.27
CA GLU A 587 -9.95 -33.99 0.88
C GLU A 587 -9.66 -34.20 -0.60
N GLU A 588 -9.69 -33.08 -1.37
CA GLU A 588 -9.26 -33.08 -2.74
C GLU A 588 -7.76 -32.80 -2.78
N PRO A 589 -6.94 -33.77 -3.20
CA PRO A 589 -5.50 -33.56 -3.25
C PRO A 589 -5.16 -32.60 -4.39
N ASN A 590 -4.46 -31.53 -4.06
CA ASN A 590 -4.07 -30.46 -5.00
C ASN A 590 -2.64 -29.98 -4.77
N ARG A 591 -1.69 -30.91 -4.59
CA ARG A 591 -0.28 -30.55 -4.36
C ARG A 591 0.36 -29.80 -5.49
N ARG A 592 -0.15 -29.86 -6.72
CA ARG A 592 0.31 -29.01 -7.82
C ARG A 592 0.08 -27.53 -7.58
N ASP A 593 -0.84 -27.20 -6.68
CA ASP A 593 -1.13 -25.82 -6.30
C ASP A 593 -0.18 -25.30 -5.20
N ASP A 594 0.56 -26.19 -4.54
CA ASP A 594 1.64 -25.80 -3.65
C ASP A 594 2.88 -25.37 -4.43
N TYR A 595 3.55 -24.33 -3.96
CA TYR A 595 4.88 -24.00 -4.48
C TYR A 595 5.81 -23.47 -3.40
N LYS A 596 7.11 -23.61 -3.65
CA LYS A 596 8.18 -23.02 -2.86
C LYS A 596 9.15 -22.30 -3.79
N GLY A 597 9.44 -21.06 -3.50
CA GLY A 597 10.31 -20.21 -4.28
C GLY A 597 11.51 -19.73 -3.49
N HIS A 598 12.65 -19.64 -4.17
CA HIS A 598 13.88 -19.01 -3.67
C HIS A 598 14.39 -18.02 -4.69
N ASN A 599 14.71 -16.80 -4.28
CA ASN A 599 15.34 -15.83 -5.16
C ASN A 599 16.57 -15.23 -4.49
N THR A 600 17.69 -15.23 -5.20
CA THR A 600 18.95 -14.60 -4.79
C THR A 600 19.24 -13.48 -5.76
N LEU A 601 19.41 -12.26 -5.26
CA LEU A 601 19.83 -11.08 -6.02
C LEU A 601 21.14 -10.57 -5.44
N GLY A 602 22.18 -10.48 -6.27
CA GLY A 602 23.43 -9.82 -5.95
C GLY A 602 23.68 -8.68 -6.92
N ALA A 603 24.09 -7.52 -6.43
CA ALA A 603 24.32 -6.36 -7.27
C ALA A 603 25.49 -5.50 -6.79
N GLY A 604 26.14 -4.85 -7.75
CA GLY A 604 27.12 -3.81 -7.51
C GLY A 604 26.87 -2.63 -8.43
N TYR A 605 27.18 -1.42 -7.98
CA TYR A 605 27.06 -0.25 -8.82
C TYR A 605 28.20 0.75 -8.62
N LEU A 606 28.41 1.53 -9.66
CA LEU A 606 29.29 2.70 -9.67
C LEU A 606 28.51 3.86 -10.29
N ALA A 607 28.56 5.03 -9.66
CA ALA A 607 27.93 6.24 -10.16
C ALA A 607 28.81 7.47 -9.87
N ALA A 608 28.70 8.48 -10.72
CA ALA A 608 29.41 9.74 -10.53
C ALA A 608 28.48 10.93 -10.80
N THR A 609 28.57 11.94 -9.94
CA THR A 609 27.97 13.25 -10.17
C THR A 609 29.08 14.21 -10.62
N LEU A 610 28.93 14.74 -11.82
CA LEU A 610 29.94 15.59 -12.48
C LEU A 610 29.35 16.99 -12.67
N PRO A 611 29.74 17.98 -11.84
CA PRO A 611 29.25 19.35 -11.97
C PRO A 611 30.07 20.13 -13.03
N PHE A 612 29.40 20.74 -14.00
CA PHE A 612 29.96 21.59 -15.04
C PHE A 612 29.25 22.94 -15.04
N GLY A 613 29.53 23.77 -14.05
CA GLY A 613 28.82 25.03 -13.85
C GLY A 613 27.33 24.86 -13.65
N SER A 614 26.52 25.33 -14.61
CA SER A 614 25.05 25.17 -14.55
C SER A 614 24.55 23.76 -14.88
N LEU A 615 25.40 22.93 -15.48
CA LEU A 615 25.07 21.54 -15.84
C LEU A 615 25.64 20.58 -14.79
N SER A 616 24.81 19.68 -14.29
CA SER A 616 25.23 18.56 -13.47
C SER A 616 24.83 17.25 -14.15
N LEU A 617 25.77 16.35 -14.34
CA LEU A 617 25.55 15.03 -14.90
C LEU A 617 25.66 13.98 -13.78
N PHE A 618 24.68 13.13 -13.65
CA PHE A 618 24.74 11.94 -12.80
C PHE A 618 24.65 10.71 -13.69
N ALA A 619 25.75 10.02 -13.82
CA ALA A 619 25.87 8.83 -14.66
C ALA A 619 26.28 7.63 -13.82
N GLY A 620 25.74 6.47 -14.12
CA GLY A 620 26.13 5.27 -13.42
C GLY A 620 25.76 3.98 -14.13
N LEU A 621 26.38 2.92 -13.66
CA LEU A 621 26.19 1.56 -14.15
C LEU A 621 25.96 0.64 -12.97
N ARG A 622 24.92 -0.17 -13.06
CA ARG A 622 24.58 -1.23 -12.10
C ARG A 622 24.66 -2.58 -12.78
N TYR A 623 25.32 -3.53 -12.14
CA TYR A 623 25.30 -4.94 -12.52
C TYR A 623 24.41 -5.69 -11.53
N GLU A 624 23.55 -6.59 -12.04
CA GLU A 624 22.74 -7.49 -11.24
C GLU A 624 22.87 -8.94 -11.70
N TYR A 625 23.13 -9.82 -10.74
CA TYR A 625 22.94 -11.25 -10.85
C TYR A 625 21.66 -11.65 -10.13
N SER A 626 20.72 -12.28 -10.81
CA SER A 626 19.49 -12.78 -10.22
C SER A 626 19.31 -14.26 -10.56
N LYS A 627 19.04 -15.06 -9.51
CA LYS A 627 18.71 -16.49 -9.65
C LYS A 627 17.45 -16.78 -8.86
N MET A 628 16.38 -17.12 -9.58
CA MET A 628 15.14 -17.59 -9.00
C MET A 628 14.98 -19.08 -9.26
N GLU A 629 14.61 -19.83 -8.23
CA GLU A 629 14.20 -21.23 -8.28
C GLU A 629 12.77 -21.34 -7.80
N LEU A 630 11.91 -21.95 -8.60
CA LEU A 630 10.55 -22.30 -8.24
C LEU A 630 10.44 -23.83 -8.18
N ILE A 631 10.02 -24.35 -7.04
CA ILE A 631 9.78 -25.76 -6.79
C ILE A 631 8.28 -25.98 -6.73
N THR A 632 7.75 -26.79 -7.63
CA THR A 632 6.33 -27.15 -7.73
C THR A 632 6.19 -28.67 -7.68
N ASN A 633 4.98 -29.19 -7.65
CA ASN A 633 4.72 -30.61 -7.78
C ASN A 633 4.10 -30.94 -9.15
N THR A 634 4.47 -32.09 -9.71
CA THR A 634 3.90 -32.60 -10.96
C THR A 634 2.65 -33.46 -10.75
N ARG A 635 2.37 -33.83 -9.51
CA ARG A 635 1.25 -34.66 -9.11
C ARG A 635 0.53 -34.09 -7.90
N ASP A 636 -0.77 -34.34 -7.82
CA ASP A 636 -1.61 -33.91 -6.70
C ASP A 636 -1.59 -34.89 -5.52
N ASP A 637 -1.48 -36.19 -5.79
CA ASP A 637 -1.65 -37.27 -4.82
C ASP A 637 -0.42 -37.49 -3.93
N ARG A 638 0.78 -37.08 -4.38
CA ARG A 638 2.04 -37.35 -3.66
C ARG A 638 3.09 -36.29 -3.96
N PRO A 639 4.09 -36.12 -3.07
CA PRO A 639 5.23 -35.26 -3.36
C PRO A 639 5.94 -35.68 -4.66
N SER A 640 6.10 -34.75 -5.56
CA SER A 640 6.72 -34.94 -6.89
C SER A 640 7.39 -33.65 -7.33
N PRO A 641 8.43 -33.19 -6.59
CA PRO A 641 9.02 -31.89 -6.81
C PRO A 641 9.66 -31.75 -8.19
N LEU A 642 9.43 -30.61 -8.82
CA LEU A 642 10.05 -30.17 -10.06
C LEU A 642 10.56 -28.75 -9.86
N SER A 643 11.86 -28.52 -10.14
CA SER A 643 12.47 -27.20 -10.03
C SER A 643 12.53 -26.52 -11.38
N HIS A 644 12.10 -25.27 -11.43
CA HIS A 644 12.25 -24.36 -12.56
C HIS A 644 13.24 -23.27 -12.18
N PHE A 645 14.20 -22.96 -13.08
CA PHE A 645 15.27 -22.00 -12.83
C PHE A 645 15.22 -20.83 -13.80
N TYR A 646 15.25 -19.61 -13.26
CA TYR A 646 15.33 -18.37 -14.01
C TYR A 646 16.62 -17.65 -13.59
N LYS A 647 17.54 -17.46 -14.52
CA LYS A 647 18.86 -16.85 -14.24
C LYS A 647 19.10 -15.68 -15.17
N TYR A 648 19.49 -14.56 -14.59
CA TYR A 648 19.73 -13.32 -15.31
C TYR A 648 21.05 -12.70 -14.87
N ASN A 649 21.78 -12.12 -15.83
CA ASN A 649 23.00 -11.37 -15.62
C ASN A 649 22.93 -10.13 -16.48
N ASP A 650 22.68 -8.98 -15.85
CA ASP A 650 22.31 -7.79 -16.59
C ASP A 650 23.08 -6.57 -16.16
N LEU A 651 23.32 -5.68 -17.13
CA LEU A 651 23.86 -4.33 -16.92
C LEU A 651 22.76 -3.29 -17.14
N PHE A 652 22.68 -2.33 -16.21
CA PHE A 652 21.70 -1.28 -16.20
C PHE A 652 22.39 0.09 -16.19
N PRO A 653 22.63 0.70 -17.36
CA PRO A 653 23.14 2.05 -17.46
C PRO A 653 22.06 3.07 -17.12
N SER A 654 22.45 4.17 -16.51
CA SER A 654 21.58 5.34 -16.28
C SER A 654 22.37 6.64 -16.40
N LEU A 655 21.69 7.66 -16.97
CA LEU A 655 22.21 9.00 -17.13
C LEU A 655 21.12 10.00 -16.77
N ASN A 656 21.42 10.91 -15.86
CA ASN A 656 20.54 12.01 -15.47
C ASN A 656 21.31 13.33 -15.62
N ALA A 657 20.82 14.24 -16.42
CA ALA A 657 21.39 15.57 -16.64
C ALA A 657 20.46 16.61 -16.02
N THR A 658 20.99 17.49 -15.21
CA THR A 658 20.25 18.63 -14.64
C THR A 658 20.93 19.91 -15.09
N TYR A 659 20.20 20.78 -15.80
CA TYR A 659 20.66 22.10 -16.20
C TYR A 659 19.90 23.17 -15.39
N LYS A 660 20.63 23.96 -14.63
CA LYS A 660 20.10 25.07 -13.82
C LYS A 660 20.21 26.37 -14.59
N PHE A 661 19.08 26.90 -15.05
CA PHE A 661 19.04 28.25 -15.67
C PHE A 661 19.22 29.34 -14.61
N SER A 662 18.75 29.09 -13.40
CA SER A 662 18.92 29.92 -12.21
C SER A 662 18.64 29.07 -10.96
N ASP A 663 18.73 29.66 -9.77
CA ASP A 663 18.36 29.00 -8.52
C ASP A 663 16.88 28.61 -8.45
N LYS A 664 16.04 29.18 -9.31
CA LYS A 664 14.60 28.89 -9.34
C LYS A 664 14.18 27.99 -10.49
N HIS A 665 14.95 27.87 -11.56
CA HIS A 665 14.58 27.19 -12.78
C HIS A 665 15.58 26.10 -13.13
N GLN A 666 15.11 24.90 -13.36
CA GLN A 666 15.97 23.82 -13.85
C GLN A 666 15.25 22.89 -14.83
N LEU A 667 16.02 22.29 -15.71
CA LEU A 667 15.58 21.26 -16.65
C LEU A 667 16.33 19.98 -16.37
N ARG A 668 15.61 18.88 -16.35
CA ARG A 668 16.17 17.54 -16.15
C ARG A 668 15.90 16.68 -17.37
N LEU A 669 16.92 15.95 -17.81
CA LEU A 669 16.82 14.90 -18.82
C LEU A 669 17.35 13.62 -18.19
N SER A 670 16.59 12.53 -18.31
CA SER A 670 17.00 11.23 -17.77
C SER A 670 16.83 10.14 -18.82
N TYR A 671 17.79 9.27 -18.91
CA TYR A 671 17.74 8.02 -19.67
C TYR A 671 18.25 6.86 -18.82
N GLY A 672 17.63 5.69 -18.94
CA GLY A 672 18.16 4.47 -18.33
C GLY A 672 17.39 3.21 -18.67
N LYS A 673 18.06 2.08 -18.53
CA LYS A 673 17.51 0.75 -18.72
C LYS A 673 17.06 0.19 -17.37
N THR A 674 15.88 -0.43 -17.34
CA THR A 674 15.32 -1.16 -16.20
C THR A 674 14.83 -2.53 -16.64
N VAL A 675 14.46 -3.36 -15.67
CA VAL A 675 13.94 -4.71 -15.93
C VAL A 675 12.67 -4.93 -15.13
N ASN A 676 11.81 -5.82 -15.62
CA ASN A 676 10.72 -6.35 -14.86
C ASN A 676 10.74 -7.89 -15.01
N ARG A 677 11.12 -8.57 -13.94
CA ARG A 677 11.31 -10.01 -13.90
C ARG A 677 10.01 -10.73 -13.60
N PRO A 678 9.82 -11.97 -14.09
CA PRO A 678 8.74 -12.83 -13.66
C PRO A 678 8.78 -13.06 -12.15
N GLU A 679 7.61 -13.26 -11.55
CA GLU A 679 7.45 -13.47 -10.12
C GLU A 679 7.03 -14.91 -9.82
N PHE A 680 7.26 -15.37 -8.57
CA PHE A 680 6.92 -16.73 -8.16
C PHE A 680 5.51 -17.16 -8.55
N ARG A 681 4.53 -16.26 -8.33
CA ARG A 681 3.14 -16.57 -8.64
C ARG A 681 2.86 -16.58 -10.14
N GLU A 682 3.47 -15.69 -10.89
CA GLU A 682 3.28 -15.57 -12.33
C GLU A 682 3.83 -16.78 -13.09
N VAL A 683 4.89 -17.39 -12.56
CA VAL A 683 5.49 -18.62 -13.14
C VAL A 683 4.99 -19.90 -12.48
N SER A 684 4.21 -19.83 -11.40
CA SER A 684 3.68 -21.00 -10.73
C SER A 684 2.51 -21.62 -11.51
N PRO A 685 2.55 -22.90 -11.86
CA PRO A 685 1.44 -23.58 -12.50
C PRO A 685 0.24 -23.80 -11.57
N SER A 686 0.34 -23.44 -10.30
CA SER A 686 -0.75 -23.56 -9.33
C SER A 686 -1.98 -22.76 -9.76
N VAL A 687 -3.15 -23.30 -9.48
CA VAL A 687 -4.45 -22.70 -9.79
C VAL A 687 -5.10 -22.24 -8.50
N PHE A 688 -5.74 -21.08 -8.52
CA PHE A 688 -6.65 -20.65 -7.46
C PHE A 688 -7.92 -20.04 -8.04
N TYR A 689 -9.02 -20.20 -7.33
CA TYR A 689 -10.30 -19.64 -7.72
C TYR A 689 -10.52 -18.27 -7.07
N ASP A 690 -10.75 -17.25 -7.89
CA ASP A 690 -11.16 -15.91 -7.42
C ASP A 690 -12.69 -15.80 -7.44
N PHE A 691 -13.29 -15.67 -6.25
CA PHE A 691 -14.75 -15.61 -6.08
C PHE A 691 -15.35 -14.30 -6.63
N ASP A 692 -14.61 -13.20 -6.51
CA ASP A 692 -15.07 -11.90 -6.98
C ASP A 692 -15.07 -11.83 -8.53
N LEU A 693 -14.08 -12.48 -9.17
CA LEU A 693 -13.98 -12.62 -10.63
C LEU A 693 -14.78 -13.82 -11.16
N ALA A 694 -15.16 -14.75 -10.28
CA ALA A 694 -15.72 -16.06 -10.63
C ALA A 694 -14.88 -16.81 -11.68
N ALA A 695 -13.56 -16.75 -11.54
CA ALA A 695 -12.59 -17.30 -12.50
C ALA A 695 -11.39 -17.94 -11.79
N ASP A 696 -10.76 -18.88 -12.48
CA ASP A 696 -9.48 -19.44 -12.07
C ASP A 696 -8.32 -18.55 -12.54
N VAL A 697 -7.24 -18.53 -11.76
CA VAL A 697 -5.98 -17.87 -12.12
C VAL A 697 -4.84 -18.88 -12.06
N LYS A 698 -4.04 -18.97 -13.12
CA LYS A 698 -2.93 -19.91 -13.28
C LYS A 698 -1.69 -19.18 -13.80
N GLY A 699 -0.51 -19.48 -13.26
CA GLY A 699 0.74 -18.95 -13.78
C GLY A 699 1.25 -19.66 -15.03
N ASN A 700 2.33 -19.12 -15.61
CA ASN A 700 2.97 -19.63 -16.83
C ASN A 700 4.49 -19.76 -16.63
N THR A 701 5.01 -20.98 -16.66
CA THR A 701 6.44 -21.28 -16.44
C THR A 701 7.35 -20.74 -17.55
N GLU A 702 6.81 -20.40 -18.72
CA GLU A 702 7.59 -19.95 -19.88
C GLU A 702 7.86 -18.44 -19.92
N LEU A 703 7.46 -17.72 -18.86
CA LEU A 703 7.66 -16.27 -18.82
C LEU A 703 9.15 -15.89 -18.77
N THR A 704 9.47 -14.83 -19.49
CA THR A 704 10.79 -14.21 -19.54
C THR A 704 10.77 -12.80 -18.98
N SER A 705 11.97 -12.26 -18.69
CA SER A 705 12.09 -10.87 -18.21
C SER A 705 11.72 -9.85 -19.29
N CYS A 706 11.01 -8.82 -18.89
CA CYS A 706 10.73 -7.64 -19.69
C CYS A 706 11.83 -6.59 -19.47
N TYR A 707 12.47 -6.10 -20.53
CA TYR A 707 13.42 -4.99 -20.45
C TYR A 707 12.78 -3.68 -20.87
N VAL A 708 13.12 -2.60 -20.17
CA VAL A 708 12.48 -1.31 -20.39
C VAL A 708 13.50 -0.20 -20.60
N GLN A 709 13.33 0.56 -21.68
CA GLN A 709 14.05 1.81 -21.94
C GLN A 709 13.21 2.97 -21.44
N ASN A 710 13.79 3.82 -20.62
CA ASN A 710 13.11 4.96 -20.00
C ASN A 710 13.76 6.26 -20.46
N LEU A 711 12.94 7.22 -20.89
CA LEU A 711 13.35 8.57 -21.26
C LEU A 711 12.42 9.57 -20.59
N ASP A 712 12.97 10.51 -19.86
CA ASP A 712 12.24 11.52 -19.12
C ASP A 712 12.82 12.93 -19.36
N LEU A 713 11.93 13.91 -19.55
CA LEU A 713 12.28 15.33 -19.60
C LEU A 713 11.38 16.08 -18.64
N ARG A 714 11.97 16.83 -17.67
CA ARG A 714 11.19 17.57 -16.68
C ARG A 714 11.74 18.97 -16.50
N TYR A 715 10.86 19.95 -16.64
CA TYR A 715 11.09 21.33 -16.26
C TYR A 715 10.55 21.58 -14.85
N GLU A 716 11.31 22.28 -14.02
CA GLU A 716 10.98 22.60 -12.64
C GLU A 716 11.19 24.08 -12.35
N LEU A 717 10.20 24.70 -11.73
CA LEU A 717 10.22 26.06 -11.24
C LEU A 717 9.95 26.06 -9.74
N TYR A 718 10.81 26.73 -8.97
CA TYR A 718 10.73 26.90 -7.53
C TYR A 718 10.57 28.39 -7.20
N PRO A 719 9.33 28.94 -7.24
CA PRO A 719 9.09 30.36 -7.06
C PRO A 719 9.55 30.87 -5.70
N SER A 720 9.21 30.11 -4.64
CA SER A 720 9.62 30.37 -3.27
C SER A 720 9.84 29.05 -2.50
N ARG A 721 10.18 29.16 -1.23
CA ARG A 721 10.42 27.99 -0.38
C ARG A 721 9.13 27.20 -0.17
N GLY A 722 9.18 25.89 -0.43
CA GLY A 722 8.00 25.00 -0.32
C GLY A 722 7.07 25.05 -1.53
N GLU A 723 7.28 25.97 -2.46
CA GLU A 723 6.53 26.07 -3.71
C GLU A 723 7.25 25.34 -4.85
N MET A 724 6.47 24.74 -5.73
CA MET A 724 6.98 24.06 -6.92
C MET A 724 5.95 24.05 -8.03
N VAL A 725 6.40 24.32 -9.25
CA VAL A 725 5.66 24.03 -10.48
C VAL A 725 6.54 23.18 -11.37
N SER A 726 6.05 22.01 -11.80
CA SER A 726 6.82 21.17 -12.70
C SER A 726 5.96 20.56 -13.80
N VAL A 727 6.56 20.42 -14.98
CA VAL A 727 6.00 19.71 -16.13
C VAL A 727 6.98 18.63 -16.51
N ALA A 728 6.51 17.41 -16.63
CA ALA A 728 7.32 16.26 -17.03
C ALA A 728 6.70 15.57 -18.25
N LEU A 729 7.57 15.19 -19.19
CA LEU A 729 7.28 14.30 -20.31
C LEU A 729 8.02 13.01 -20.07
N PHE A 730 7.39 11.89 -20.34
CA PHE A 730 8.06 10.59 -20.23
C PHE A 730 7.68 9.68 -21.39
N TYR A 731 8.63 8.82 -21.76
CA TYR A 731 8.46 7.75 -22.74
C TYR A 731 9.13 6.48 -22.23
N LYS A 732 8.44 5.34 -22.32
CA LYS A 732 8.92 4.02 -21.93
C LYS A 732 8.63 3.02 -23.04
N TYR A 733 9.66 2.31 -23.48
CA TYR A 733 9.57 1.20 -24.41
C TYR A 733 9.82 -0.11 -23.66
N PHE A 734 8.89 -1.03 -23.76
CA PHE A 734 8.91 -2.34 -23.13
C PHE A 734 9.19 -3.40 -24.18
N ASP A 735 10.21 -4.20 -23.96
CA ASP A 735 10.53 -5.39 -24.72
C ASP A 735 10.03 -6.60 -23.94
N ALA A 736 9.16 -7.41 -24.54
CA ALA A 736 8.50 -8.58 -23.96
C ALA A 736 7.73 -8.30 -22.65
N PRO A 737 6.80 -7.32 -22.57
CA PRO A 737 6.04 -7.04 -21.36
C PRO A 737 5.20 -8.26 -20.95
N ILE A 738 5.13 -8.51 -19.63
CA ILE A 738 4.29 -9.57 -19.09
C ILE A 738 2.89 -9.02 -18.91
N GLU A 739 1.94 -9.62 -19.60
CA GLU A 739 0.55 -9.19 -19.67
C GLU A 739 -0.40 -10.34 -19.31
N TRP A 740 -1.58 -9.98 -18.81
CA TRP A 740 -2.64 -10.93 -18.57
C TRP A 740 -3.23 -11.42 -19.89
N THR A 741 -3.56 -12.70 -19.88
CA THR A 741 -4.36 -13.37 -20.90
C THR A 741 -5.38 -14.27 -20.23
N TYR A 742 -6.37 -14.76 -20.96
CA TYR A 742 -7.22 -15.80 -20.45
C TYR A 742 -7.61 -16.81 -21.53
N THR A 743 -8.04 -18.00 -21.09
CA THR A 743 -8.61 -19.02 -21.94
C THR A 743 -9.96 -19.46 -21.39
N LEU A 744 -10.88 -19.82 -22.27
CA LEU A 744 -12.08 -20.55 -21.87
C LEU A 744 -11.75 -22.03 -21.77
N SER A 745 -12.06 -22.64 -20.64
CA SER A 745 -12.05 -24.09 -20.46
C SER A 745 -13.42 -24.66 -20.80
N GLY A 746 -13.51 -25.97 -21.02
CA GLY A 746 -14.80 -26.65 -21.24
C GLY A 746 -15.81 -26.27 -20.13
N GLY A 747 -17.06 -25.91 -20.55
CA GLY A 747 -18.09 -25.46 -19.63
C GLY A 747 -18.07 -23.95 -19.33
N ASN A 748 -17.55 -23.12 -20.21
CA ASN A 748 -17.51 -21.64 -20.08
C ASN A 748 -16.72 -21.11 -18.87
N ARG A 749 -15.87 -21.93 -18.23
CA ARG A 749 -15.03 -21.51 -17.13
C ARG A 749 -13.86 -20.68 -17.64
N MET A 750 -13.71 -19.46 -17.16
CA MET A 750 -12.60 -18.58 -17.49
C MET A 750 -11.36 -18.93 -16.66
N ILE A 751 -10.22 -19.06 -17.32
CA ILE A 751 -8.91 -19.23 -16.69
C ILE A 751 -8.00 -18.09 -17.12
N TYR A 752 -7.70 -17.20 -16.19
CA TYR A 752 -6.70 -16.16 -16.39
C TYR A 752 -5.28 -16.71 -16.28
N SER A 753 -4.37 -16.19 -17.09
CA SER A 753 -2.95 -16.55 -17.06
C SER A 753 -2.09 -15.36 -17.47
N TYR A 754 -0.80 -15.58 -17.67
CA TYR A 754 0.19 -14.58 -18.02
C TYR A 754 0.91 -14.97 -19.31
N MET A 755 1.33 -13.97 -20.10
CA MET A 755 2.18 -14.17 -21.27
C MET A 755 3.11 -12.98 -21.49
N ASN A 756 4.22 -13.18 -22.18
CA ASN A 756 5.00 -12.09 -22.70
C ASN A 756 4.34 -11.63 -24.02
N ALA A 757 3.91 -10.37 -24.10
CA ALA A 757 3.54 -9.73 -25.34
C ALA A 757 4.80 -9.35 -26.13
N ASP A 758 4.67 -8.95 -27.38
CA ASP A 758 5.81 -8.59 -28.23
C ASP A 758 6.50 -7.33 -27.70
N HIS A 759 5.81 -6.21 -27.68
CA HIS A 759 6.31 -4.96 -27.09
C HIS A 759 5.19 -4.07 -26.59
N ALA A 760 5.54 -3.07 -25.77
CA ALA A 760 4.61 -2.02 -25.41
C ALA A 760 5.29 -0.65 -25.37
N ASN A 761 4.48 0.38 -25.55
CA ASN A 761 4.87 1.77 -25.38
C ASN A 761 3.99 2.43 -24.31
N ASN A 762 4.60 3.24 -23.44
CA ASN A 762 3.88 4.06 -22.47
C ASN A 762 4.50 5.46 -22.42
N TYR A 763 3.69 6.48 -22.66
CA TYR A 763 4.13 7.87 -22.67
C TYR A 763 3.07 8.80 -22.12
N GLY A 764 3.51 9.95 -21.64
CA GLY A 764 2.58 10.90 -21.05
C GLY A 764 3.21 12.21 -20.61
N VAL A 765 2.33 13.04 -20.08
CA VAL A 765 2.63 14.36 -19.54
C VAL A 765 2.14 14.41 -18.09
N GLU A 766 2.98 14.89 -17.19
CA GLU A 766 2.65 15.14 -15.78
C GLU A 766 2.79 16.63 -15.48
N LEU A 767 1.83 17.19 -14.75
CA LEU A 767 1.86 18.56 -14.21
C LEU A 767 1.74 18.47 -12.69
N ASP A 768 2.63 19.15 -11.97
CA ASP A 768 2.62 19.21 -10.50
C ASP A 768 2.78 20.68 -10.06
N ILE A 769 1.85 21.16 -9.25
CA ILE A 769 1.81 22.52 -8.73
C ILE A 769 1.61 22.45 -7.21
N LYS A 770 2.51 23.10 -6.47
CA LYS A 770 2.33 23.44 -5.06
C LYS A 770 2.56 24.94 -4.92
N LYS A 771 1.53 25.69 -4.57
CA LYS A 771 1.55 27.14 -4.59
C LYS A 771 0.74 27.77 -3.45
N ASP A 772 1.35 28.74 -2.77
CA ASP A 772 0.65 29.65 -1.87
C ASP A 772 -0.19 30.65 -2.65
N LEU A 773 -1.35 31.01 -2.14
CA LEU A 773 -2.27 31.94 -2.78
C LEU A 773 -2.12 33.40 -2.28
N SER A 774 -1.05 33.70 -1.58
CA SER A 774 -0.72 35.07 -1.12
C SER A 774 -0.60 36.07 -2.26
N PHE A 775 -0.22 35.63 -3.46
CA PHE A 775 -0.11 36.48 -4.66
C PHE A 775 -1.46 37.05 -5.16
N ILE A 776 -2.58 36.43 -4.75
CA ILE A 776 -3.95 36.89 -5.02
C ILE A 776 -4.64 37.43 -3.77
N GLY A 777 -3.87 37.73 -2.70
CA GLY A 777 -4.41 38.29 -1.46
C GLY A 777 -4.98 37.28 -0.47
N LEU A 778 -4.71 36.00 -0.64
CA LEU A 778 -5.17 34.87 0.21
C LEU A 778 -3.99 34.20 0.93
N PRO A 779 -3.32 34.84 1.90
CA PRO A 779 -2.09 34.34 2.50
C PRO A 779 -2.28 33.08 3.34
N ASP A 780 -3.49 32.83 3.86
CA ASP A 780 -3.82 31.63 4.66
C ASP A 780 -4.19 30.42 3.79
N PHE A 781 -4.22 30.61 2.45
CA PHE A 781 -4.60 29.55 1.53
C PHE A 781 -3.39 29.04 0.72
N SER A 782 -3.35 27.74 0.51
CA SER A 782 -2.45 27.11 -0.45
C SER A 782 -3.21 26.15 -1.37
N TRP A 783 -2.67 25.95 -2.56
CA TRP A 783 -3.23 25.10 -3.58
C TRP A 783 -2.22 24.09 -4.04
N SER A 784 -2.66 22.81 -4.12
CA SER A 784 -1.92 21.76 -4.79
C SER A 784 -2.72 21.22 -5.97
N PHE A 785 -2.03 20.93 -7.05
CA PHE A 785 -2.59 20.31 -8.24
C PHE A 785 -1.62 19.28 -8.80
N ASN A 786 -2.14 18.09 -9.06
CA ASN A 786 -1.43 17.02 -9.74
C ASN A 786 -2.29 16.53 -10.90
N GLY A 787 -1.79 16.62 -12.11
CA GLY A 787 -2.46 16.11 -13.31
C GLY A 787 -1.52 15.23 -14.13
N ALA A 788 -2.05 14.18 -14.73
CA ALA A 788 -1.32 13.36 -15.68
C ALA A 788 -2.24 12.92 -16.82
N ILE A 789 -1.70 12.94 -18.03
CA ILE A 789 -2.30 12.35 -19.23
C ILE A 789 -1.34 11.28 -19.73
N ILE A 790 -1.84 10.05 -19.86
CA ILE A 790 -1.02 8.87 -20.11
C ILE A 790 -1.65 8.05 -21.23
N LYS A 791 -0.83 7.60 -22.16
CA LYS A 791 -1.25 6.69 -23.23
C LYS A 791 -0.28 5.53 -23.32
N SER A 792 -0.82 4.31 -23.38
CA SER A 792 -0.03 3.11 -23.65
C SER A 792 -0.63 2.27 -24.76
N ARG A 793 0.17 1.39 -25.31
CA ARG A 793 -0.27 0.38 -26.28
C ARG A 793 0.63 -0.85 -26.14
N VAL A 794 0.00 -1.98 -25.90
CA VAL A 794 0.60 -3.31 -25.95
C VAL A 794 0.35 -3.90 -27.32
N ASN A 795 1.39 -4.48 -27.92
CA ASN A 795 1.34 -5.18 -29.19
C ASN A 795 1.58 -6.67 -28.97
N PHE A 796 0.67 -7.50 -29.46
CA PHE A 796 0.70 -8.95 -29.31
C PHE A 796 1.13 -9.67 -30.61
N ASN A 797 1.42 -8.95 -31.71
CA ASN A 797 1.79 -9.52 -33.01
C ASN A 797 0.84 -10.64 -33.50
N GLY A 798 -0.44 -10.53 -33.18
CA GLY A 798 -1.43 -11.55 -33.52
C GLY A 798 -1.29 -12.85 -32.72
N SER A 799 -0.47 -12.88 -31.69
CA SER A 799 -0.31 -14.05 -30.83
C SER A 799 -1.54 -14.30 -29.98
N ALA A 800 -1.93 -15.57 -29.85
CA ALA A 800 -2.94 -16.06 -28.92
C ALA A 800 -4.31 -15.36 -28.98
N ASN A 801 -4.73 -14.89 -30.16
CA ASN A 801 -6.02 -14.19 -30.35
C ASN A 801 -6.20 -12.95 -29.44
N MET A 802 -5.10 -12.31 -29.02
CA MET A 802 -5.12 -11.10 -28.23
C MET A 802 -5.12 -9.87 -29.15
N GLU A 803 -5.93 -8.89 -28.81
CA GLU A 803 -5.96 -7.60 -29.51
C GLU A 803 -5.00 -6.60 -28.88
N ASN A 804 -4.42 -5.72 -29.71
CA ASN A 804 -3.61 -4.62 -29.23
C ASN A 804 -4.46 -3.66 -28.39
N ARG A 805 -4.07 -3.41 -27.16
CA ARG A 805 -4.83 -2.65 -26.17
C ARG A 805 -3.93 -1.77 -25.31
N PRO A 806 -4.48 -0.83 -24.53
CA PRO A 806 -3.73 -0.18 -23.46
C PRO A 806 -3.22 -1.20 -22.45
N MET A 807 -2.15 -0.87 -21.73
CA MET A 807 -1.65 -1.68 -20.62
C MET A 807 -2.72 -1.82 -19.55
N GLN A 808 -2.85 -3.00 -18.95
CA GLN A 808 -3.80 -3.26 -17.89
C GLN A 808 -3.58 -2.32 -16.70
N GLY A 809 -4.68 -1.79 -16.16
CA GLY A 809 -4.67 -0.86 -15.04
C GLY A 809 -4.35 0.59 -15.42
N GLN A 810 -3.84 0.85 -16.64
CA GLN A 810 -3.50 2.20 -17.06
C GLN A 810 -4.76 3.06 -17.23
N SER A 811 -4.76 4.19 -16.53
CA SER A 811 -5.78 5.24 -16.70
C SER A 811 -5.29 6.30 -17.69
N PRO A 812 -6.12 6.76 -18.64
CA PRO A 812 -5.71 7.77 -19.62
C PRO A 812 -5.45 9.14 -18.99
N TYR A 813 -6.04 9.43 -17.85
CA TYR A 813 -5.80 10.65 -17.10
C TYR A 813 -5.97 10.45 -15.59
N LEU A 814 -5.26 11.27 -14.83
CA LEU A 814 -5.33 11.38 -13.38
C LEU A 814 -5.42 12.86 -13.01
N VAL A 815 -6.30 13.21 -12.08
CA VAL A 815 -6.41 14.57 -11.54
C VAL A 815 -6.54 14.48 -10.02
N ASN A 816 -5.62 15.14 -9.32
CA ASN A 816 -5.70 15.39 -7.89
C ASN A 816 -5.56 16.88 -7.66
N THR A 817 -6.43 17.49 -6.89
CA THR A 817 -6.28 18.89 -6.49
C THR A 817 -6.75 19.08 -5.07
N GLY A 818 -6.10 20.00 -4.36
CA GLY A 818 -6.43 20.32 -2.99
C GLY A 818 -6.30 21.80 -2.70
N ILE A 819 -7.25 22.34 -1.95
CA ILE A 819 -7.20 23.68 -1.38
C ILE A 819 -7.07 23.52 0.13
N PHE A 820 -6.07 24.18 0.69
CA PHE A 820 -5.76 24.13 2.10
C PHE A 820 -5.89 25.54 2.68
N TYR A 821 -6.63 25.67 3.75
CA TYR A 821 -6.70 26.87 4.57
C TYR A 821 -6.02 26.58 5.90
N LYS A 822 -5.09 27.43 6.30
CA LYS A 822 -4.40 27.34 7.58
C LYS A 822 -4.38 28.69 8.27
N ASN A 823 -4.96 28.75 9.48
CA ASN A 823 -4.93 29.93 10.30
C ASN A 823 -4.28 29.66 11.66
N ASP A 824 -3.04 30.08 11.81
CA ASP A 824 -2.24 29.83 13.01
C ASP A 824 -2.79 30.54 14.25
N LYS A 825 -3.46 31.71 14.11
CA LYS A 825 -4.05 32.45 15.24
C LYS A 825 -5.26 31.70 15.81
N GLN A 826 -6.06 31.14 14.93
CA GLN A 826 -7.22 30.34 15.30
C GLN A 826 -6.88 28.88 15.53
N GLN A 827 -5.66 28.46 15.21
CA GLN A 827 -5.22 27.04 15.23
C GLN A 827 -6.18 26.15 14.45
N LEU A 828 -6.61 26.60 13.27
CA LEU A 828 -7.61 25.98 12.43
C LEU A 828 -7.01 25.63 11.08
N ASP A 829 -7.06 24.34 10.73
CA ASP A 829 -6.68 23.84 9.42
C ASP A 829 -7.90 23.23 8.72
N ILE A 830 -8.13 23.60 7.45
CA ILE A 830 -9.19 23.03 6.61
C ILE A 830 -8.56 22.57 5.29
N ALA A 831 -8.90 21.36 4.83
CA ALA A 831 -8.47 20.85 3.55
C ALA A 831 -9.67 20.33 2.75
N LEU A 832 -9.80 20.76 1.50
CA LEU A 832 -10.75 20.26 0.53
C LEU A 832 -9.96 19.60 -0.60
N LEU A 833 -10.18 18.31 -0.83
CA LEU A 833 -9.41 17.48 -1.73
C LEU A 833 -10.33 16.85 -2.76
N TYR A 834 -9.94 16.91 -4.02
CA TYR A 834 -10.64 16.29 -5.14
C TYR A 834 -9.72 15.32 -5.87
N ASN A 835 -10.25 14.15 -6.21
CA ASN A 835 -9.56 13.13 -7.00
C ASN A 835 -10.49 12.60 -8.10
N ARG A 836 -9.94 12.44 -9.30
CA ARG A 836 -10.60 11.74 -10.41
C ARG A 836 -9.57 10.93 -11.21
N ILE A 837 -9.93 9.69 -11.48
CA ILE A 837 -9.12 8.75 -12.28
C ILE A 837 -9.96 8.37 -13.50
N GLY A 838 -9.36 8.36 -14.68
CA GLY A 838 -10.01 7.93 -15.93
C GLY A 838 -10.32 6.42 -15.91
N LYS A 839 -11.09 5.96 -16.89
CA LYS A 839 -11.41 4.52 -17.01
C LYS A 839 -10.13 3.69 -17.21
N ARG A 840 -10.08 2.50 -16.61
CA ARG A 840 -8.92 1.60 -16.68
C ARG A 840 -9.35 0.14 -16.82
N ILE A 841 -8.55 -0.65 -17.56
CA ILE A 841 -8.77 -2.08 -17.73
C ILE A 841 -8.45 -2.79 -16.41
N ILE A 842 -9.41 -3.56 -15.89
CA ILE A 842 -9.24 -4.43 -14.72
C ILE A 842 -9.27 -5.91 -15.09
N GLY A 843 -9.97 -6.27 -16.16
CA GLY A 843 -10.00 -7.61 -16.76
C GLY A 843 -9.73 -7.50 -18.25
N VAL A 844 -8.93 -8.40 -18.78
CA VAL A 844 -8.55 -8.38 -20.18
C VAL A 844 -9.52 -9.19 -21.02
N GLY A 845 -9.86 -8.66 -22.18
CA GLY A 845 -10.68 -9.33 -23.17
C GLY A 845 -9.88 -10.21 -24.12
N ARG A 846 -10.58 -10.98 -24.92
CA ARG A 846 -10.01 -11.88 -25.92
C ARG A 846 -10.89 -11.97 -27.18
N SER A 847 -10.25 -12.11 -28.32
CA SER A 847 -10.90 -12.49 -29.57
C SER A 847 -10.77 -14.00 -29.74
N GLU A 848 -11.88 -14.72 -29.73
CA GLU A 848 -11.90 -16.14 -30.08
C GLU A 848 -12.16 -16.26 -31.59
N GLY A 849 -11.43 -17.19 -32.26
CA GLY A 849 -11.45 -17.34 -33.71
C GLY A 849 -12.85 -17.50 -34.35
N THR A 850 -12.94 -17.36 -35.65
CA THR A 850 -14.19 -17.47 -36.40
C THR A 850 -14.88 -18.81 -36.20
N THR A 851 -16.13 -18.77 -35.74
CA THR A 851 -17.05 -19.89 -35.91
C THR A 851 -17.35 -20.15 -37.40
N SER A 852 -17.91 -21.29 -37.73
CA SER A 852 -18.26 -21.70 -39.13
C SER A 852 -19.15 -20.72 -39.93
N GLY A 853 -19.38 -19.49 -39.38
CA GLY A 853 -20.17 -18.42 -39.97
C GLY A 853 -19.47 -17.07 -40.14
N ASN A 854 -18.14 -16.98 -40.06
CA ASN A 854 -17.36 -15.74 -40.09
C ASN A 854 -17.60 -14.74 -38.93
N GLU A 855 -18.26 -15.15 -37.85
CA GLU A 855 -18.44 -14.32 -36.67
C GLU A 855 -17.24 -14.49 -35.74
N THR A 856 -16.50 -13.42 -35.46
CA THR A 856 -15.44 -13.41 -34.46
C THR A 856 -16.09 -13.31 -33.07
N LEU A 857 -15.94 -14.37 -32.28
CA LEU A 857 -16.39 -14.34 -30.89
C LEU A 857 -15.46 -13.43 -30.10
N ARG A 858 -15.99 -12.35 -29.54
CA ARG A 858 -15.23 -11.38 -28.74
C ARG A 858 -15.77 -11.33 -27.32
N VAL A 859 -14.86 -11.47 -26.37
CA VAL A 859 -15.09 -11.09 -24.98
C VAL A 859 -14.37 -9.76 -24.78
N PRO A 860 -15.07 -8.68 -24.44
CA PRO A 860 -14.47 -7.35 -24.33
C PRO A 860 -13.63 -7.22 -23.06
N ASP A 861 -12.76 -6.19 -23.03
CA ASP A 861 -12.09 -5.79 -21.79
C ASP A 861 -13.10 -5.28 -20.75
N SER A 862 -12.86 -5.59 -19.50
CA SER A 862 -13.63 -5.06 -18.36
C SER A 862 -12.95 -3.84 -17.76
N TYR A 863 -13.71 -2.76 -17.58
CA TYR A 863 -13.20 -1.45 -17.15
C TYR A 863 -13.79 -1.03 -15.81
N GLU A 864 -12.95 -0.53 -14.91
CA GLU A 864 -13.39 0.36 -13.83
C GLU A 864 -13.65 1.76 -14.38
N MET A 865 -14.83 2.28 -14.10
CA MET A 865 -15.29 3.57 -14.64
C MET A 865 -14.84 4.75 -13.77
N PRO A 866 -14.63 5.94 -14.38
CA PRO A 866 -14.25 7.14 -13.64
C PRO A 866 -15.25 7.51 -12.56
N ARG A 867 -14.75 8.01 -11.42
CA ARG A 867 -15.54 8.50 -10.30
C ARG A 867 -14.92 9.77 -9.73
N ASP A 868 -15.77 10.72 -9.34
CA ASP A 868 -15.37 11.93 -8.63
C ASP A 868 -15.36 11.65 -7.12
N VAL A 869 -14.24 11.87 -6.47
CA VAL A 869 -14.07 11.73 -5.03
C VAL A 869 -13.72 13.09 -4.44
N LEU A 870 -14.53 13.55 -3.49
CA LEU A 870 -14.34 14.79 -2.78
C LEU A 870 -14.22 14.52 -1.29
N ASP A 871 -13.12 14.96 -0.68
CA ASP A 871 -12.82 14.80 0.74
C ASP A 871 -12.73 16.15 1.41
N LEU A 872 -13.34 16.31 2.57
CA LEU A 872 -13.25 17.50 3.44
C LEU A 872 -12.64 17.11 4.78
N SER A 873 -11.69 17.88 5.26
CA SER A 873 -11.04 17.68 6.55
C SER A 873 -10.95 19.02 7.30
N ILE A 874 -11.22 19.00 8.60
CA ILE A 874 -11.15 20.13 9.50
C ILE A 874 -10.40 19.70 10.74
N SER A 875 -9.34 20.43 11.13
CA SER A 875 -8.60 20.23 12.37
C SER A 875 -8.59 21.51 13.18
N LYS A 876 -8.89 21.40 14.46
CA LYS A 876 -8.88 22.53 15.41
C LYS A 876 -8.11 22.13 16.66
N LYS A 877 -7.11 22.92 17.02
CA LYS A 877 -6.42 22.77 18.30
C LYS A 877 -7.05 23.65 19.36
N PHE A 878 -7.06 23.16 20.58
CA PHE A 878 -7.57 23.84 21.76
C PHE A 878 -6.45 23.88 22.81
N GLY A 879 -5.82 25.05 22.94
CA GLY A 879 -4.61 25.18 23.74
C GLY A 879 -3.45 24.36 23.20
N THR A 880 -2.59 23.87 24.10
CA THR A 880 -1.38 23.11 23.75
C THR A 880 -1.61 21.59 23.71
N HIS A 881 -2.69 21.11 24.34
CA HIS A 881 -2.85 19.67 24.61
C HIS A 881 -3.93 19.00 23.74
N TRP A 882 -4.98 19.69 23.34
CA TRP A 882 -6.09 19.06 22.67
C TRP A 882 -6.16 19.40 21.18
N GLU A 883 -6.47 18.41 20.38
CA GLU A 883 -6.77 18.60 18.96
C GLU A 883 -8.01 17.76 18.61
N ILE A 884 -8.96 18.39 17.91
CA ILE A 884 -10.14 17.72 17.37
C ILE A 884 -10.07 17.76 15.87
N LYS A 885 -10.18 16.60 15.24
CA LYS A 885 -10.20 16.42 13.79
C LYS A 885 -11.54 15.84 13.36
N ALA A 886 -12.19 16.50 12.41
CA ALA A 886 -13.38 16.01 11.73
C ALA A 886 -13.10 15.85 10.25
N ASN A 887 -13.59 14.79 9.62
CA ASN A 887 -13.49 14.61 8.19
C ASN A 887 -14.75 13.99 7.58
N VAL A 888 -14.96 14.29 6.31
CA VAL A 888 -15.95 13.60 5.48
C VAL A 888 -15.20 13.12 4.23
N ARG A 889 -15.09 11.81 4.07
CA ARG A 889 -14.49 11.20 2.89
C ARG A 889 -15.57 10.73 1.94
N ASP A 890 -15.26 10.87 0.65
CA ASP A 890 -16.18 10.56 -0.44
C ASP A 890 -17.53 11.26 -0.27
N LEU A 891 -17.48 12.59 -0.13
CA LEU A 891 -18.66 13.44 0.10
C LEU A 891 -19.74 13.24 -0.97
N LEU A 892 -19.36 12.96 -2.21
CA LEU A 892 -20.26 12.73 -3.34
C LEU A 892 -20.89 11.34 -3.28
N ALA A 893 -20.19 10.34 -2.74
CA ALA A 893 -20.62 8.94 -2.60
C ALA A 893 -21.21 8.37 -3.90
N GLN A 894 -20.57 8.65 -5.04
CA GLN A 894 -20.98 8.13 -6.33
C GLN A 894 -20.86 6.61 -6.34
N LYS A 895 -21.73 5.94 -7.10
CA LYS A 895 -21.64 4.51 -7.31
C LYS A 895 -20.32 4.18 -8.05
N VAL A 896 -19.74 3.06 -7.70
CA VAL A 896 -18.62 2.46 -8.42
C VAL A 896 -19.20 1.55 -9.49
N TYR A 897 -18.76 1.72 -10.73
CA TYR A 897 -19.16 0.93 -11.88
C TYR A 897 -17.98 0.22 -12.50
N TYR A 898 -18.20 -1.05 -12.82
CA TYR A 898 -17.35 -1.84 -13.70
C TYR A 898 -18.19 -2.17 -14.94
N LYS A 899 -17.62 -1.96 -16.13
CA LYS A 899 -18.35 -2.12 -17.39
C LYS A 899 -17.49 -2.79 -18.45
N GLU A 900 -18.16 -3.48 -19.34
CA GLU A 900 -17.64 -3.97 -20.62
C GLU A 900 -18.30 -3.20 -21.76
N PHE A 901 -17.57 -3.03 -22.86
CA PHE A 901 -18.04 -2.31 -24.04
C PHE A 901 -17.96 -3.24 -25.25
N VAL A 902 -19.11 -3.65 -25.77
CA VAL A 902 -19.21 -4.49 -26.98
C VAL A 902 -19.48 -3.60 -28.18
N THR A 903 -18.68 -3.74 -29.23
CA THR A 903 -19.00 -3.17 -30.54
C THR A 903 -19.76 -4.21 -31.35
N ALA A 904 -21.07 -4.10 -31.39
CA ALA A 904 -21.95 -5.03 -32.11
C ALA A 904 -22.19 -4.57 -33.54
N ASN A 905 -22.16 -5.51 -34.48
CA ASN A 905 -22.54 -5.26 -35.87
C ASN A 905 -24.07 -5.38 -36.01
N LEU A 906 -24.68 -4.36 -36.53
CA LEU A 906 -26.15 -4.35 -36.74
C LEU A 906 -26.54 -5.03 -38.05
N ASN A 907 -27.64 -5.80 -38.04
CA ASN A 907 -28.22 -6.39 -39.26
C ASN A 907 -28.65 -5.32 -40.28
N SER A 908 -28.88 -4.09 -39.85
CA SER A 908 -29.23 -2.94 -40.71
C SER A 908 -28.01 -2.26 -41.34
N GLY A 909 -26.78 -2.76 -41.07
CA GLY A 909 -25.52 -2.14 -41.42
C GLY A 909 -25.10 -1.07 -40.44
N GLY A 910 -23.79 -1.03 -40.11
CA GLY A 910 -23.20 -0.15 -39.13
C GLY A 910 -22.88 -0.88 -37.80
N THR A 911 -22.24 -0.15 -36.86
CA THR A 911 -21.84 -0.67 -35.55
C THR A 911 -22.55 0.09 -34.44
N LYS A 912 -22.85 -0.61 -33.33
CA LYS A 912 -23.42 -0.06 -32.11
C LYS A 912 -22.50 -0.40 -30.94
N GLU A 913 -22.16 0.57 -30.12
CA GLU A 913 -21.48 0.31 -28.83
C GLU A 913 -22.56 0.01 -27.76
N VAL A 914 -22.41 -1.14 -27.10
CA VAL A 914 -23.29 -1.60 -26.03
C VAL A 914 -22.51 -1.63 -24.72
N GLU A 915 -23.05 -0.96 -23.70
CA GLU A 915 -22.50 -0.99 -22.34
C GLU A 915 -23.09 -2.15 -21.54
N GLN A 916 -22.24 -2.99 -20.97
CA GLN A 916 -22.64 -4.08 -20.08
C GLN A 916 -22.05 -3.82 -18.67
N ILE A 917 -22.92 -3.73 -17.66
CA ILE A 917 -22.49 -3.50 -16.27
C ILE A 917 -22.14 -4.85 -15.64
N THR A 918 -20.86 -5.10 -15.42
CA THR A 918 -20.37 -6.31 -14.76
C THR A 918 -20.46 -6.21 -13.26
N ARG A 919 -20.20 -5.01 -12.68
CA ARG A 919 -20.30 -4.77 -11.24
C ARG A 919 -20.74 -3.35 -10.95
N CYS A 920 -21.60 -3.19 -9.94
CA CYS A 920 -22.03 -1.87 -9.49
C CYS A 920 -22.37 -1.89 -8.00
N PHE A 921 -21.79 -0.96 -7.22
CA PHE A 921 -22.10 -0.83 -5.79
C PHE A 921 -21.94 0.60 -5.29
N LYS A 922 -22.44 0.86 -4.07
CA LYS A 922 -22.38 2.16 -3.41
C LYS A 922 -21.46 2.11 -2.20
N PRO A 923 -20.32 2.84 -2.18
CA PRO A 923 -19.35 2.79 -1.08
C PRO A 923 -19.80 3.53 0.18
N GLY A 924 -20.75 4.49 0.06
CA GLY A 924 -21.18 5.37 1.14
C GLY A 924 -20.16 6.47 1.47
N ARG A 925 -20.59 7.41 2.33
CA ARG A 925 -19.72 8.47 2.90
C ARG A 925 -19.13 7.99 4.21
N ASN A 926 -17.90 8.37 4.48
CA ASN A 926 -17.25 8.13 5.77
C ASN A 926 -17.12 9.47 6.51
N ILE A 927 -17.84 9.65 7.60
CA ILE A 927 -17.78 10.81 8.47
C ILE A 927 -16.95 10.44 9.70
N GLY A 928 -15.79 11.06 9.87
CA GLY A 928 -14.83 10.74 10.92
C GLY A 928 -14.73 11.84 11.98
N LEU A 929 -14.52 11.43 13.22
CA LEU A 929 -14.15 12.31 14.32
C LEU A 929 -13.00 11.67 15.11
N THR A 930 -11.97 12.47 15.39
CA THR A 930 -10.82 12.03 16.19
C THR A 930 -10.46 13.12 17.20
N VAL A 931 -10.27 12.73 18.44
CA VAL A 931 -9.78 13.59 19.52
C VAL A 931 -8.37 13.13 19.87
N THR A 932 -7.44 14.05 19.91
CA THR A 932 -6.03 13.82 20.23
C THR A 932 -5.63 14.61 21.46
N TYR A 933 -4.96 13.96 22.39
CA TYR A 933 -4.31 14.57 23.53
C TYR A 933 -2.79 14.51 23.36
N ASN A 934 -2.12 15.65 23.48
CA ASN A 934 -0.68 15.81 23.42
C ASN A 934 -0.17 16.28 24.79
N LEU A 935 0.86 15.63 25.32
CA LEU A 935 1.49 15.98 26.60
C LEU A 935 2.87 16.60 26.37
#